data_046756b122b960c16b32354929e2b9a5
#
_entry.id   046756b122b960c16b32354929e2b9a5
#
_cell.length_a   1.000
_cell.length_b   1.000
_cell.length_c   1.000
_cell.angle_alpha   90.00
_cell.angle_beta   90.00
_cell.angle_gamma   90.00
#
_symmetry.space_group_name_H-M   'P 1'
#
loop_
_entity.id
_entity.type
_entity.pdbx_description
1 polymer ?
#
loop_
_entity_poly.entity_id
_entity_poly.type
_entity_poly.pdbx_seq_one_letter_code
_entity_poly.pdbx_strand_id
1 'polypeptide(L)'
;MNGSLWAAQARVKRITTLGLAAVLSPLSWAATDPGEGLYGEHCASCHAASLRGSAHGAALSGPAFADKWSALSAQSLLTYQMAEMPPGEAQSLSPAQHAAIAQYVISQSDLDSEAFLVSSAADLTSAPADAVDAVEFAEAGSVMDMARSAGAFTMRSVDDFRPVTTAELNRPDAADWLNWRRTPDGHAHSPLIDITRDNVSRLSMSWSMAMHEGSNQPTPLVRDGVMFLTHANNKIQAIEAATGELLWEYQYAFPPASKMLGGPTRNIALWQDRLFLATYDAAIVAIDAATGEERWRTEKADYREAFTHSAGPIVANGIVVSGINGCELFTQDGCFITGHDPETGEELWRTSTLAEPDTPEYASWGDVAPDRRGGGDIWIAGSYDPELDLVYFGTSQPKPWAAPSRGMSVEDAALYTNATLAVRPKTGELVWHFQHIPGETIDMEVGFERILADIDNQQTLLTVGKDGILWKLDRATGDYLDLLDTMDQTIFEVNRDTGHLTYRGDIAAAGIGDTYTACPGIYGGHNWQSATYDDARHLLFLPVHQLCSDMTPREVNLGPGGGGYGADVATYPMPGKEGLAGALLAIDVRTMEVRWKIEQPALFLSGALSTDGGLLFIGDLDRQFQAFDTETGERLWSTRLPAPAHGYPITYEAEGKQFVAIPAGIGVFRALTAVIFPDIYQPPD
;
A
#
# COMPACT_ATOMS: atom_id res chain seq x y z
N MET A 1 0.71 70.01 42.94
CA MET A 1 1.64 70.11 44.08
C MET A 1 2.89 69.39 43.69
N ASN A 2 3.84 70.16 43.35
CA ASN A 2 5.26 70.18 43.77
C ASN A 2 6.01 68.85 43.46
N GLY A 3 7.08 68.85 42.76
CA GLY A 3 8.11 69.85 42.49
C GLY A 3 9.43 69.14 42.39
N SER A 4 10.08 69.42 41.40
CA SER A 4 11.40 70.10 41.25
C SER A 4 12.60 69.17 41.42
N LEU A 5 13.45 69.06 40.45
CA LEU A 5 14.46 69.98 39.88
C LEU A 5 15.90 69.75 40.39
N TRP A 6 16.82 69.82 39.45
CA TRP A 6 18.20 70.28 39.49
C TRP A 6 19.30 69.22 39.67
N ALA A 7 20.43 69.25 39.05
CA ALA A 7 21.15 70.02 37.98
C ALA A 7 22.50 69.35 37.77
N ALA A 8 22.98 69.19 36.60
CA ALA A 8 23.96 69.99 35.85
C ALA A 8 25.35 70.20 36.47
N GLN A 9 26.39 69.79 35.78
CA GLN A 9 27.62 70.47 35.38
C GLN A 9 28.67 69.47 34.95
N ALA A 10 29.19 69.43 33.80
CA ALA A 10 29.96 70.32 32.91
C ALA A 10 31.49 70.11 33.00
N ARG A 11 32.09 70.00 31.82
CA ARG A 11 33.49 70.23 31.40
C ARG A 11 34.46 69.05 31.60
N VAL A 12 35.31 68.67 30.61
CA VAL A 12 36.22 69.47 29.73
C VAL A 12 36.69 68.55 28.55
N LYS A 13 36.86 69.20 27.41
CA LYS A 13 37.49 68.76 26.15
C LYS A 13 38.84 68.08 26.31
N ARG A 14 39.10 67.05 25.52
CA ARG A 14 40.34 67.00 24.69
C ARG A 14 40.05 66.23 23.37
N ILE A 15 40.41 66.93 22.33
CA ILE A 15 40.46 66.47 20.93
C ILE A 15 41.73 65.67 20.75
N THR A 16 41.69 64.54 20.17
CA THR A 16 42.79 63.99 19.28
C THR A 16 42.28 62.91 18.34
N THR A 17 42.43 63.26 17.07
CA THR A 17 42.77 62.46 15.87
C THR A 17 41.98 61.19 15.49
N LEU A 18 41.50 61.31 14.26
CA LEU A 18 40.95 60.30 13.33
C LEU A 18 41.62 58.91 13.36
N GLY A 19 40.80 57.95 13.41
CA GLY A 19 41.07 56.59 12.91
C GLY A 19 39.75 55.97 12.41
N LEU A 20 39.55 56.06 11.12
CA LEU A 20 38.47 55.33 10.41
C LEU A 20 38.76 53.85 10.54
N ALA A 21 38.15 53.17 11.47
CA ALA A 21 38.06 51.73 11.44
C ALA A 21 36.65 51.36 10.95
N ALA A 22 36.57 50.92 9.72
CA ALA A 22 35.39 50.29 9.17
C ALA A 22 35.10 49.01 9.97
N VAL A 23 34.03 49.05 10.75
CA VAL A 23 33.46 47.83 11.38
C VAL A 23 32.77 47.07 10.25
N LEU A 24 33.51 46.14 9.61
CA LEU A 24 32.95 45.06 8.87
C LEU A 24 32.34 44.09 9.90
N SER A 25 31.05 44.17 10.11
CA SER A 25 30.29 43.05 10.68
C SER A 25 30.40 41.88 9.74
N PRO A 26 30.88 40.71 10.15
CA PRO A 26 30.72 39.54 9.32
C PRO A 26 29.23 39.19 9.30
N LEU A 27 28.56 39.42 8.17
CA LEU A 27 27.40 38.65 7.78
C LEU A 27 27.93 37.23 7.65
N SER A 28 27.78 36.41 8.67
CA SER A 28 27.88 34.97 8.55
C SER A 28 26.69 34.52 7.72
N TRP A 29 26.90 34.39 6.43
CA TRP A 29 26.14 33.46 5.66
C TRP A 29 26.53 32.09 6.27
N ALA A 30 25.62 31.44 6.96
CA ALA A 30 25.73 30.04 7.20
C ALA A 30 25.77 29.40 5.82
N ALA A 31 26.92 28.87 5.44
CA ALA A 31 27.02 28.04 4.26
C ALA A 31 26.11 26.83 4.55
N THR A 32 25.03 26.69 3.80
CA THR A 32 24.22 25.47 3.83
C THR A 32 25.15 24.29 3.54
N ASP A 33 25.06 23.26 4.38
CA ASP A 33 25.82 22.02 4.19
C ASP A 33 25.49 21.47 2.80
N PRO A 34 26.47 21.27 1.92
CA PRO A 34 26.19 20.72 0.59
C PRO A 34 25.46 19.40 0.62
N GLY A 35 25.64 18.60 1.68
CA GLY A 35 24.96 17.33 1.90
C GLY A 35 23.48 17.51 2.21
N GLU A 36 23.09 18.58 2.93
CA GLU A 36 21.68 18.89 3.25
C GLU A 36 20.87 19.12 1.97
N GLY A 37 21.39 19.94 1.05
CA GLY A 37 20.71 20.20 -0.21
C GLY A 37 20.54 18.94 -1.06
N LEU A 38 21.61 18.14 -1.21
CA LEU A 38 21.57 16.87 -1.95
C LEU A 38 20.65 15.85 -1.28
N TYR A 39 20.65 15.79 0.05
CA TYR A 39 19.71 14.92 0.79
C TYR A 39 18.26 15.33 0.53
N GLY A 40 17.97 16.62 0.59
CA GLY A 40 16.64 17.16 0.29
C GLY A 40 16.14 16.80 -1.11
N GLU A 41 17.05 16.84 -2.08
CA GLU A 41 16.74 16.56 -3.50
C GLU A 41 16.56 15.07 -3.80
N HIS A 42 17.41 14.20 -3.22
CA HIS A 42 17.50 12.81 -3.64
C HIS A 42 17.03 11.77 -2.61
N CYS A 43 16.93 12.13 -1.33
CA CYS A 43 16.70 11.16 -0.24
C CYS A 43 15.46 11.47 0.61
N ALA A 44 15.14 12.76 0.80
CA ALA A 44 14.09 13.19 1.74
C ALA A 44 12.69 12.71 1.33
N SER A 45 12.44 12.46 0.05
CA SER A 45 11.17 11.90 -0.43
C SER A 45 10.85 10.54 0.17
N CYS A 46 11.89 9.70 0.39
CA CYS A 46 11.74 8.38 0.99
C CYS A 46 12.05 8.38 2.49
N HIS A 47 13.12 9.08 2.93
CA HIS A 47 13.60 9.03 4.31
C HIS A 47 13.12 10.17 5.21
N ALA A 48 12.20 11.01 4.72
CA ALA A 48 11.70 12.26 5.31
C ALA A 48 12.80 13.33 5.50
N ALA A 49 12.43 14.61 5.43
CA ALA A 49 13.36 15.72 5.66
C ALA A 49 13.97 15.71 7.07
N SER A 50 13.24 15.12 8.03
CA SER A 50 13.67 14.95 9.43
C SER A 50 14.63 13.78 9.66
N LEU A 51 15.00 13.00 8.67
CA LEU A 51 15.75 11.73 8.73
C LEU A 51 15.10 10.64 9.60
N ARG A 52 13.86 10.82 10.04
CA ARG A 52 13.15 9.85 10.92
C ARG A 52 12.47 8.73 10.18
N GLY A 53 12.66 8.66 8.86
CA GLY A 53 12.04 7.67 8.00
C GLY A 53 10.62 8.05 7.59
N SER A 54 10.09 7.28 6.65
CA SER A 54 8.72 7.39 6.15
C SER A 54 8.18 5.98 5.82
N ALA A 55 7.01 5.92 5.19
CA ALA A 55 6.46 4.66 4.68
C ALA A 55 7.35 3.97 3.62
N HIS A 56 8.26 4.72 2.98
CA HIS A 56 9.05 4.26 1.84
C HIS A 56 10.55 4.22 2.11
N GLY A 57 11.02 4.73 3.25
CA GLY A 57 12.43 4.72 3.60
C GLY A 57 12.64 4.62 5.10
N ALA A 58 13.58 3.77 5.51
CA ALA A 58 13.95 3.61 6.91
C ALA A 58 14.46 4.93 7.50
N ALA A 59 14.35 5.08 8.83
CA ALA A 59 14.94 6.19 9.55
C ALA A 59 16.47 6.19 9.36
N LEU A 60 17.04 7.37 9.10
CA LEU A 60 18.46 7.62 8.99
C LEU A 60 19.01 8.36 10.22
N SER A 61 18.23 8.42 11.29
CA SER A 61 18.58 8.96 12.61
C SER A 61 17.84 8.17 13.70
N GLY A 62 18.25 8.35 14.95
CA GLY A 62 17.66 7.68 16.10
C GLY A 62 18.33 6.35 16.49
N PRO A 63 17.89 5.73 17.62
CA PRO A 63 18.56 4.56 18.21
C PRO A 63 18.71 3.38 17.25
N ALA A 64 17.68 3.04 16.48
CA ALA A 64 17.73 1.90 15.57
C ALA A 64 18.75 2.08 14.43
N PHE A 65 18.92 3.32 13.94
CA PHE A 65 19.95 3.63 12.97
C PHE A 65 21.34 3.58 13.60
N ALA A 66 21.50 4.15 14.79
CA ALA A 66 22.75 4.13 15.54
C ALA A 66 23.18 2.70 15.89
N ASP A 67 22.27 1.85 16.38
CA ASP A 67 22.56 0.44 16.71
C ASP A 67 23.02 -0.35 15.48
N LYS A 68 22.37 -0.14 14.34
CA LYS A 68 22.73 -0.83 13.09
C LYS A 68 24.13 -0.43 12.60
N TRP A 69 24.46 0.87 12.66
CA TRP A 69 25.66 1.39 12.03
C TRP A 69 26.83 1.63 12.97
N SER A 70 26.64 1.70 14.31
CA SER A 70 27.69 1.94 15.28
C SER A 70 28.80 0.86 15.29
N ALA A 71 28.46 -0.37 14.91
CA ALA A 71 29.42 -1.46 14.78
C ALA A 71 30.14 -1.50 13.43
N LEU A 72 29.72 -0.65 12.48
CA LEU A 72 30.23 -0.57 11.11
C LEU A 72 31.05 0.72 10.94
N SER A 73 31.66 0.94 9.79
CA SER A 73 32.40 2.16 9.48
C SER A 73 31.57 3.14 8.63
N ALA A 74 31.94 4.41 8.65
CA ALA A 74 31.39 5.41 7.70
C ALA A 74 31.57 4.98 6.23
N GLN A 75 32.68 4.27 5.93
CA GLN A 75 32.91 3.70 4.61
C GLN A 75 31.88 2.62 4.25
N SER A 76 31.46 1.80 5.24
CA SER A 76 30.41 0.80 5.01
C SER A 76 29.06 1.44 4.70
N LEU A 77 28.70 2.53 5.42
CA LEU A 77 27.51 3.31 5.14
C LEU A 77 27.56 3.93 3.73
N LEU A 78 28.68 4.53 3.37
CA LEU A 78 28.88 5.11 2.03
C LEU A 78 28.81 4.05 0.93
N THR A 79 29.46 2.91 1.13
CA THR A 79 29.42 1.78 0.19
C THR A 79 28.00 1.27 -0.02
N TYR A 80 27.27 1.08 1.07
CA TYR A 80 25.85 0.70 1.00
C TYR A 80 25.00 1.74 0.26
N GLN A 81 25.18 3.03 0.57
CA GLN A 81 24.48 4.11 -0.09
C GLN A 81 24.79 4.17 -1.61
N MET A 82 26.04 3.99 -1.99
CA MET A 82 26.44 3.97 -3.41
C MET A 82 25.90 2.76 -4.17
N ALA A 83 25.72 1.64 -3.51
CA ALA A 83 25.23 0.42 -4.12
C ALA A 83 23.69 0.38 -4.24
N GLU A 84 22.99 0.93 -3.25
CA GLU A 84 21.57 0.69 -3.03
C GLU A 84 20.70 1.96 -3.12
N MET A 85 21.30 3.18 -3.09
CA MET A 85 20.55 4.42 -2.94
C MET A 85 20.90 5.49 -3.98
N PRO A 86 19.90 6.22 -4.54
CA PRO A 86 18.46 5.94 -4.46
C PRO A 86 18.10 4.59 -5.09
N PRO A 87 17.06 3.89 -4.59
CA PRO A 87 16.70 2.59 -5.15
C PRO A 87 16.43 2.66 -6.66
N GLY A 88 17.09 1.80 -7.43
CA GLY A 88 17.01 1.81 -8.89
C GLY A 88 17.82 2.90 -9.58
N GLU A 89 18.41 3.85 -8.85
CA GLU A 89 19.19 4.97 -9.36
C GLU A 89 20.52 5.20 -8.62
N ALA A 90 21.03 4.19 -7.97
CA ALA A 90 22.28 4.31 -7.17
C ALA A 90 23.45 4.93 -7.96
N GLN A 91 23.47 4.78 -9.29
CA GLN A 91 24.48 5.36 -10.16
C GLN A 91 24.15 6.78 -10.68
N SER A 92 22.98 7.34 -10.32
CA SER A 92 22.61 8.71 -10.74
C SER A 92 23.40 9.79 -10.03
N LEU A 93 23.94 9.47 -8.85
CA LEU A 93 24.78 10.36 -8.06
C LEU A 93 26.26 10.02 -8.24
N SER A 94 27.09 11.05 -8.31
CA SER A 94 28.54 10.87 -8.29
C SER A 94 29.03 10.40 -6.91
N PRO A 95 30.18 9.74 -6.80
CA PRO A 95 30.77 9.37 -5.51
C PRO A 95 30.93 10.55 -4.54
N ALA A 96 31.22 11.75 -5.06
CA ALA A 96 31.32 12.95 -4.24
C ALA A 96 29.96 13.42 -3.66
N GLN A 97 28.89 13.27 -4.42
CA GLN A 97 27.53 13.57 -3.94
C GLN A 97 27.09 12.55 -2.89
N HIS A 98 27.34 11.26 -3.13
CA HIS A 98 27.10 10.22 -2.10
C HIS A 98 27.88 10.49 -0.81
N ALA A 99 29.15 10.90 -0.91
CA ALA A 99 29.97 11.21 0.25
C ALA A 99 29.41 12.43 1.04
N ALA A 100 28.96 13.46 0.34
CA ALA A 100 28.34 14.63 0.98
C ALA A 100 27.04 14.27 1.70
N ILE A 101 26.18 13.47 1.08
CA ILE A 101 24.93 12.98 1.69
C ILE A 101 25.25 12.10 2.92
N ALA A 102 26.21 11.18 2.81
CA ALA A 102 26.62 10.33 3.94
C ALA A 102 27.14 11.16 5.13
N GLN A 103 27.94 12.18 4.87
CA GLN A 103 28.41 13.10 5.90
C GLN A 103 27.24 13.83 6.60
N TYR A 104 26.29 14.35 5.82
CA TYR A 104 25.11 14.99 6.34
C TYR A 104 24.30 14.03 7.23
N VAL A 105 23.98 12.82 6.74
CA VAL A 105 23.27 11.79 7.50
C VAL A 105 23.99 11.47 8.81
N ILE A 106 25.31 11.24 8.78
CA ILE A 106 26.12 10.97 9.98
C ILE A 106 26.05 12.16 10.95
N SER A 107 26.14 13.40 10.46
CA SER A 107 26.11 14.61 11.28
C SER A 107 24.76 14.84 11.98
N GLN A 108 23.67 14.32 11.42
CA GLN A 108 22.30 14.44 11.93
C GLN A 108 21.83 13.19 12.68
N SER A 109 22.62 12.13 12.69
CA SER A 109 22.31 10.87 13.38
C SER A 109 22.91 10.83 14.79
N ASP A 110 22.40 9.92 15.63
CA ASP A 110 22.94 9.67 17.00
C ASP A 110 24.21 8.80 16.99
N LEU A 111 24.89 8.68 15.86
CA LEU A 111 26.18 7.99 15.75
C LEU A 111 27.25 8.81 16.48
N ASP A 112 28.08 8.14 17.28
CA ASP A 112 29.23 8.79 17.93
C ASP A 112 30.22 9.31 16.86
N SER A 113 30.18 10.61 16.62
CA SER A 113 30.93 11.29 15.56
C SER A 113 32.46 11.16 15.73
N GLU A 114 32.97 10.90 16.93
CA GLU A 114 34.43 10.67 17.16
C GLU A 114 34.85 9.24 16.72
N ALA A 115 33.96 8.25 16.85
CA ALA A 115 34.20 6.89 16.37
C ALA A 115 33.98 6.73 14.88
N PHE A 116 33.10 7.55 14.30
CA PHE A 116 32.72 7.62 12.89
C PHE A 116 33.45 8.76 12.15
N LEU A 117 34.69 9.07 12.51
CA LEU A 117 35.51 10.10 11.83
C LEU A 117 35.71 9.69 10.36
N VAL A 118 34.93 10.36 9.52
CA VAL A 118 35.22 10.46 8.09
C VAL A 118 36.38 11.44 7.96
N SER A 119 37.59 10.95 7.80
CA SER A 119 38.68 11.74 7.29
C SER A 119 38.23 12.27 5.93
N SER A 120 38.21 13.53 5.71
CA SER A 120 37.73 14.36 4.61
C SER A 120 37.04 13.66 3.38
N ALA A 121 36.15 14.35 2.69
CA ALA A 121 35.53 13.85 1.44
C ALA A 121 36.57 13.40 0.39
N ALA A 122 37.81 13.89 0.46
CA ALA A 122 38.93 13.49 -0.36
C ALA A 122 39.43 12.07 -0.06
N ASP A 123 39.39 11.63 1.20
CA ASP A 123 39.81 10.29 1.57
C ASP A 123 38.79 9.21 1.22
N LEU A 124 37.49 9.57 1.21
CA LEU A 124 36.40 8.68 0.77
C LEU A 124 36.42 8.46 -0.77
N THR A 125 36.91 9.45 -1.54
CA THR A 125 37.02 9.35 -3.00
C THR A 125 38.34 8.78 -3.48
N SER A 126 39.36 8.66 -2.61
CA SER A 126 40.72 8.19 -2.93
C SER A 126 40.94 6.69 -2.74
N ALA A 127 39.95 5.94 -2.26
CA ALA A 127 40.02 4.48 -2.30
C ALA A 127 40.11 4.07 -3.79
N PRO A 128 41.18 3.35 -4.22
CA PRO A 128 41.26 2.91 -5.58
C PRO A 128 40.06 2.06 -5.94
N ALA A 129 39.49 2.28 -7.11
CA ALA A 129 38.39 1.46 -7.65
C ALA A 129 38.79 -0.03 -7.76
N ASP A 130 40.07 -0.35 -7.59
CA ASP A 130 40.64 -1.69 -7.63
C ASP A 130 40.84 -2.35 -6.26
N ALA A 131 40.45 -1.70 -5.16
CA ALA A 131 40.55 -2.28 -3.81
C ALA A 131 39.27 -3.00 -3.36
N VAL A 132 38.25 -3.10 -4.17
CA VAL A 132 37.36 -4.23 -4.22
C VAL A 132 38.13 -5.26 -5.06
N ASP A 133 39.13 -5.93 -4.45
CA ASP A 133 39.44 -7.27 -4.89
C ASP A 133 38.07 -7.95 -4.95
N ALA A 134 37.57 -8.10 -6.15
CA ALA A 134 36.57 -9.05 -6.46
C ALA A 134 37.03 -10.30 -5.70
N VAL A 135 36.33 -10.60 -4.60
CA VAL A 135 36.21 -11.99 -4.22
C VAL A 135 35.72 -12.57 -5.54
N GLU A 136 36.63 -13.16 -6.29
CA GLU A 136 36.28 -14.01 -7.41
C GLU A 136 35.33 -15.02 -6.79
N PHE A 137 34.04 -14.69 -6.80
CA PHE A 137 33.03 -15.70 -6.84
C PHE A 137 33.31 -16.40 -8.14
N ALA A 138 34.20 -17.42 -8.04
CA ALA A 138 34.45 -18.33 -9.12
C ALA A 138 33.11 -18.63 -9.74
N GLU A 139 33.04 -18.45 -11.05
CA GLU A 139 31.88 -18.62 -11.91
C GLU A 139 30.88 -19.69 -11.38
N ALA A 140 30.10 -19.32 -10.40
CA ALA A 140 28.81 -19.95 -10.10
C ALA A 140 27.76 -19.37 -11.07
N GLY A 141 28.23 -18.96 -12.24
CA GLY A 141 27.46 -18.29 -13.27
C GLY A 141 26.29 -19.09 -13.80
N SER A 142 26.26 -20.42 -13.61
CA SER A 142 25.19 -21.19 -14.24
C SER A 142 23.90 -21.31 -13.40
N VAL A 143 23.97 -21.33 -12.07
CA VAL A 143 22.76 -21.49 -11.22
C VAL A 143 22.15 -20.12 -10.88
N MET A 144 22.98 -19.10 -10.63
CA MET A 144 22.49 -17.73 -10.40
C MET A 144 21.94 -17.07 -11.68
N ASP A 145 22.53 -17.38 -12.85
CA ASP A 145 22.04 -16.90 -14.14
C ASP A 145 20.74 -17.62 -14.55
N MET A 146 20.55 -18.88 -14.21
CA MET A 146 19.25 -19.56 -14.37
C MET A 146 18.18 -18.97 -13.44
N ALA A 147 18.52 -18.56 -12.22
CA ALA A 147 17.59 -17.91 -11.31
C ALA A 147 17.19 -16.49 -11.74
N ARG A 148 17.92 -15.88 -12.68
CA ARG A 148 17.64 -14.56 -13.26
C ARG A 148 17.12 -14.61 -14.70
N SER A 149 17.02 -15.80 -15.31
CA SER A 149 16.48 -15.93 -16.65
C SER A 149 14.97 -15.61 -16.62
N ALA A 150 14.58 -14.62 -17.41
CA ALA A 150 13.17 -14.34 -17.65
C ALA A 150 12.50 -15.48 -18.42
N GLY A 151 11.22 -15.70 -18.18
CA GLY A 151 10.41 -16.68 -18.88
C GLY A 151 9.90 -17.80 -17.98
N ALA A 152 9.38 -18.84 -18.60
CA ALA A 152 8.87 -20.00 -17.91
C ALA A 152 9.99 -21.00 -17.61
N PHE A 153 9.95 -21.53 -16.38
CA PHE A 153 10.70 -22.71 -16.00
C PHE A 153 9.72 -23.80 -15.60
N THR A 154 9.61 -24.84 -16.39
CA THR A 154 8.65 -25.91 -16.21
C THR A 154 9.36 -27.18 -15.78
N MET A 155 9.09 -27.64 -14.54
CA MET A 155 9.51 -28.96 -14.09
C MET A 155 8.53 -30.03 -14.60
N ARG A 156 7.24 -29.71 -14.52
CA ARG A 156 6.15 -30.56 -14.98
C ARG A 156 4.99 -29.65 -15.39
N SER A 157 4.45 -29.83 -16.60
CA SER A 157 3.20 -29.18 -16.99
C SER A 157 2.04 -29.69 -16.15
N VAL A 158 0.98 -28.90 -16.09
CA VAL A 158 -0.29 -29.34 -15.52
C VAL A 158 -1.01 -30.16 -16.60
N ASP A 159 -0.86 -31.49 -16.52
CA ASP A 159 -1.50 -32.39 -17.47
C ASP A 159 -3.03 -32.27 -17.30
N ASP A 160 -3.74 -32.25 -18.43
CA ASP A 160 -5.21 -32.20 -18.48
C ASP A 160 -5.81 -30.97 -17.75
N PHE A 161 -5.13 -29.80 -17.75
CA PHE A 161 -5.68 -28.57 -17.19
C PHE A 161 -7.08 -28.29 -17.75
N ARG A 162 -8.07 -28.18 -16.87
CA ARG A 162 -9.45 -27.95 -17.27
C ARG A 162 -9.72 -26.43 -17.31
N PRO A 163 -9.99 -25.85 -18.51
CA PRO A 163 -10.24 -24.44 -18.65
C PRO A 163 -11.39 -23.94 -17.75
N VAL A 164 -11.21 -22.73 -17.17
CA VAL A 164 -12.19 -22.12 -16.26
C VAL A 164 -13.21 -21.34 -17.08
N THR A 165 -14.46 -21.73 -17.04
CA THR A 165 -15.56 -21.03 -17.72
C THR A 165 -16.03 -19.80 -16.93
N THR A 166 -16.72 -18.87 -17.60
CA THR A 166 -17.37 -17.72 -16.93
C THR A 166 -18.40 -18.17 -15.88
N ALA A 167 -19.09 -19.29 -16.11
CA ALA A 167 -20.05 -19.83 -15.15
C ALA A 167 -19.36 -20.34 -13.88
N GLU A 168 -18.20 -20.98 -14.01
CA GLU A 168 -17.39 -21.42 -12.87
C GLU A 168 -16.74 -20.24 -12.12
N LEU A 169 -16.29 -19.18 -12.83
CA LEU A 169 -15.83 -17.96 -12.16
C LEU A 169 -16.93 -17.35 -11.29
N ASN A 170 -18.15 -17.29 -11.80
CA ASN A 170 -19.27 -16.69 -11.06
C ASN A 170 -19.75 -17.59 -9.90
N ARG A 171 -19.60 -18.89 -10.03
CA ARG A 171 -19.98 -19.88 -9.00
C ARG A 171 -18.98 -21.04 -9.00
N PRO A 172 -17.82 -20.87 -8.34
CA PRO A 172 -16.80 -21.92 -8.26
C PRO A 172 -17.28 -23.12 -7.45
N ASP A 173 -16.78 -24.30 -7.81
CA ASP A 173 -16.92 -25.49 -6.97
C ASP A 173 -16.40 -25.21 -5.55
N ALA A 174 -16.94 -25.91 -4.56
CA ALA A 174 -16.53 -25.71 -3.16
C ALA A 174 -15.02 -25.93 -2.95
N ALA A 175 -14.44 -26.88 -3.68
CA ALA A 175 -13.04 -27.26 -3.64
C ALA A 175 -12.09 -26.20 -4.23
N ASP A 176 -12.59 -25.34 -5.12
CA ASP A 176 -11.81 -24.38 -5.88
C ASP A 176 -11.84 -22.95 -5.26
N TRP A 177 -10.78 -22.17 -5.57
CA TRP A 177 -10.68 -20.74 -5.24
C TRP A 177 -10.27 -19.97 -6.50
N LEU A 178 -11.26 -19.50 -7.31
CA LEU A 178 -11.02 -19.04 -8.68
C LEU A 178 -10.89 -17.52 -8.84
N ASN A 179 -11.32 -16.72 -7.84
CA ASN A 179 -11.17 -15.28 -7.82
C ASN A 179 -10.36 -14.83 -6.60
N TRP A 180 -9.86 -13.61 -6.63
CA TRP A 180 -9.06 -13.06 -5.52
C TRP A 180 -9.80 -13.05 -4.18
N ARG A 181 -11.15 -13.01 -4.18
CA ARG A 181 -12.00 -13.15 -2.99
C ARG A 181 -12.96 -14.36 -3.11
N ARG A 182 -12.55 -15.42 -3.78
CA ARG A 182 -13.24 -16.66 -4.11
C ARG A 182 -14.32 -16.49 -5.18
N THR A 183 -15.25 -15.55 -4.99
CA THR A 183 -16.38 -15.23 -5.87
C THR A 183 -16.27 -13.78 -6.35
N PRO A 184 -16.88 -13.41 -7.48
CA PRO A 184 -16.75 -12.06 -8.05
C PRO A 184 -17.42 -10.97 -7.19
N ASP A 185 -18.33 -11.35 -6.29
CA ASP A 185 -19.00 -10.47 -5.32
C ASP A 185 -18.11 -10.04 -4.13
N GLY A 186 -16.90 -10.63 -4.00
CA GLY A 186 -15.92 -10.22 -3.01
C GLY A 186 -16.13 -10.77 -1.60
N HIS A 187 -16.93 -11.82 -1.41
CA HIS A 187 -17.30 -12.34 -0.08
C HIS A 187 -16.12 -12.96 0.69
N ALA A 188 -15.16 -13.60 0.03
CA ALA A 188 -14.09 -14.39 0.66
C ALA A 188 -14.61 -15.42 1.68
N HIS A 189 -15.76 -15.98 1.39
CA HIS A 189 -16.43 -17.00 2.19
C HIS A 189 -16.38 -18.34 1.49
N SER A 190 -16.14 -19.42 2.22
CA SER A 190 -16.09 -20.80 1.69
C SER A 190 -17.21 -21.66 2.24
N PRO A 191 -17.89 -22.42 1.37
CA PRO A 191 -18.91 -23.38 1.81
C PRO A 191 -18.34 -24.69 2.37
N LEU A 192 -17.02 -24.86 2.46
CA LEU A 192 -16.38 -26.06 3.00
C LEU A 192 -16.62 -26.21 4.51
N ILE A 193 -16.89 -27.47 4.94
CA ILE A 193 -17.29 -27.80 6.30
C ILE A 193 -16.50 -28.95 6.94
N ASP A 194 -15.41 -29.42 6.33
CA ASP A 194 -14.59 -30.49 6.94
C ASP A 194 -13.78 -29.96 8.14
N ILE A 195 -13.39 -28.67 8.10
CA ILE A 195 -12.78 -27.99 9.23
C ILE A 195 -13.88 -27.15 9.92
N THR A 196 -14.19 -27.51 11.16
CA THR A 196 -15.29 -26.93 11.94
C THR A 196 -14.82 -26.46 13.31
N ARG A 197 -15.71 -25.80 14.05
CA ARG A 197 -15.50 -25.42 15.46
C ARG A 197 -15.03 -26.60 16.32
N ASP A 198 -15.59 -27.81 16.10
CA ASP A 198 -15.33 -29.00 16.92
C ASP A 198 -13.96 -29.63 16.65
N ASN A 199 -13.39 -29.43 15.46
CA ASN A 199 -12.16 -30.11 15.08
C ASN A 199 -10.97 -29.19 14.72
N VAL A 200 -11.17 -27.86 14.65
CA VAL A 200 -10.11 -26.90 14.30
C VAL A 200 -8.91 -26.98 15.25
N SER A 201 -9.12 -27.38 16.50
CA SER A 201 -8.03 -27.58 17.48
C SER A 201 -7.01 -28.64 17.05
N ARG A 202 -7.33 -29.49 16.06
CA ARG A 202 -6.45 -30.51 15.50
C ARG A 202 -5.75 -30.07 14.21
N LEU A 203 -6.03 -28.82 13.75
CA LEU A 203 -5.39 -28.30 12.55
C LEU A 203 -3.87 -28.22 12.74
N SER A 204 -3.12 -28.76 11.80
CA SER A 204 -1.68 -28.81 11.80
C SER A 204 -1.10 -28.48 10.43
N MET A 205 0.14 -27.99 10.39
CA MET A 205 0.81 -27.68 9.13
C MET A 205 1.02 -28.95 8.31
N SER A 206 0.52 -28.94 7.07
CA SER A 206 0.70 -30.01 6.09
C SER A 206 1.99 -29.80 5.30
N TRP A 207 2.20 -28.60 4.78
CA TRP A 207 3.40 -28.22 4.05
C TRP A 207 3.69 -26.72 4.25
N SER A 208 4.90 -26.32 3.90
CA SER A 208 5.32 -24.91 3.82
C SER A 208 6.37 -24.76 2.74
N MET A 209 6.38 -23.59 2.10
CA MET A 209 7.40 -23.23 1.13
C MET A 209 7.90 -21.80 1.40
N ALA A 210 9.14 -21.52 1.02
CA ALA A 210 9.69 -20.19 1.10
C ALA A 210 9.11 -19.31 0.00
N MET A 211 8.59 -18.13 0.35
CA MET A 211 8.22 -17.11 -0.61
C MET A 211 9.44 -16.26 -0.96
N HIS A 212 9.41 -15.63 -2.14
CA HIS A 212 10.45 -14.66 -2.51
C HIS A 212 10.46 -13.45 -1.57
N GLU A 213 11.64 -12.87 -1.38
CA GLU A 213 11.80 -11.66 -0.58
C GLU A 213 10.95 -10.52 -1.16
N GLY A 214 10.27 -9.79 -0.28
CA GLY A 214 9.40 -8.67 -0.63
C GLY A 214 8.09 -8.66 0.14
N SER A 215 7.17 -7.80 -0.29
CA SER A 215 5.83 -7.70 0.29
C SER A 215 4.94 -8.83 -0.22
N ASN A 216 4.71 -9.83 0.61
CA ASN A 216 3.93 -11.00 0.25
C ASN A 216 2.46 -10.83 0.67
N GLN A 217 1.69 -10.14 -0.18
CA GLN A 217 0.25 -9.90 -0.01
C GLN A 217 -0.62 -10.63 -1.05
N PRO A 218 -0.24 -11.82 -1.57
CA PRO A 218 -1.05 -12.44 -2.61
C PRO A 218 -2.30 -13.12 -2.06
N THR A 219 -3.28 -13.27 -2.95
CA THR A 219 -4.33 -14.27 -2.86
C THR A 219 -3.95 -15.43 -3.77
N PRO A 220 -3.69 -16.63 -3.26
CA PRO A 220 -3.52 -17.81 -4.09
C PRO A 220 -4.83 -18.16 -4.80
N LEU A 221 -4.76 -18.65 -6.05
CA LEU A 221 -5.89 -19.26 -6.74
C LEU A 221 -5.71 -20.77 -6.75
N VAL A 222 -6.81 -21.51 -6.65
CA VAL A 222 -6.78 -22.98 -6.73
C VAL A 222 -7.81 -23.48 -7.74
N ARG A 223 -7.35 -24.35 -8.66
CA ARG A 223 -8.16 -25.03 -9.64
C ARG A 223 -7.77 -26.51 -9.69
N ASP A 224 -8.71 -27.41 -9.42
CA ASP A 224 -8.50 -28.87 -9.51
C ASP A 224 -7.22 -29.35 -8.80
N GLY A 225 -6.93 -28.83 -7.60
CA GLY A 225 -5.75 -29.18 -6.81
C GLY A 225 -4.42 -28.53 -7.27
N VAL A 226 -4.45 -27.63 -8.25
CA VAL A 226 -3.31 -26.79 -8.63
C VAL A 226 -3.46 -25.41 -8.04
N MET A 227 -2.46 -24.96 -7.31
CA MET A 227 -2.41 -23.60 -6.73
C MET A 227 -1.50 -22.70 -7.56
N PHE A 228 -2.02 -21.54 -7.95
CA PHE A 228 -1.26 -20.46 -8.59
C PHE A 228 -0.99 -19.38 -7.58
N LEU A 229 0.28 -19.10 -7.32
CA LEU A 229 0.75 -18.21 -6.29
C LEU A 229 1.65 -17.12 -6.88
N THR A 230 1.31 -15.86 -6.61
CA THR A 230 2.17 -14.72 -6.96
C THR A 230 3.17 -14.42 -5.85
N HIS A 231 4.31 -13.87 -6.25
CA HIS A 231 5.35 -13.38 -5.36
C HIS A 231 5.70 -11.93 -5.70
N ALA A 232 6.50 -11.30 -4.87
CA ALA A 232 7.14 -10.04 -5.21
C ALA A 232 7.91 -10.16 -6.55
N ASN A 233 8.13 -9.03 -7.22
CA ASN A 233 8.79 -8.96 -8.52
C ASN A 233 8.05 -9.69 -9.66
N ASN A 234 6.70 -9.72 -9.58
CA ASN A 234 5.84 -10.29 -10.62
C ASN A 234 6.20 -11.72 -11.03
N LYS A 235 6.60 -12.53 -10.07
CA LYS A 235 6.82 -13.96 -10.25
C LYS A 235 5.53 -14.72 -9.97
N ILE A 236 5.26 -15.79 -10.72
CA ILE A 236 4.16 -16.73 -10.50
C ILE A 236 4.71 -18.14 -10.39
N GLN A 237 4.17 -18.92 -9.47
CA GLN A 237 4.42 -20.35 -9.37
C GLN A 237 3.11 -21.11 -9.44
N ALA A 238 3.09 -22.21 -10.18
CA ALA A 238 2.08 -23.26 -10.05
C ALA A 238 2.65 -24.39 -9.20
N ILE A 239 1.88 -24.81 -8.20
CA ILE A 239 2.28 -25.85 -7.24
C ILE A 239 1.14 -26.85 -7.05
N GLU A 240 1.47 -28.08 -6.68
CA GLU A 240 0.47 -29.02 -6.17
C GLU A 240 -0.09 -28.53 -4.84
N ALA A 241 -1.37 -28.24 -4.78
CA ALA A 241 -1.99 -27.64 -3.61
C ALA A 241 -1.99 -28.56 -2.37
N ALA A 242 -1.92 -29.90 -2.56
CA ALA A 242 -1.84 -30.86 -1.46
C ALA A 242 -0.46 -30.97 -0.83
N THR A 243 0.64 -30.75 -1.60
CA THR A 243 2.02 -31.05 -1.18
C THR A 243 2.93 -29.83 -1.16
N GLY A 244 2.60 -28.78 -1.93
CA GLY A 244 3.47 -27.62 -2.16
C GLY A 244 4.59 -27.87 -3.18
N GLU A 245 4.55 -29.00 -3.93
CA GLU A 245 5.54 -29.30 -4.97
C GLU A 245 5.41 -28.35 -6.15
N LEU A 246 6.55 -27.80 -6.62
CA LEU A 246 6.59 -26.90 -7.76
C LEU A 246 6.31 -27.64 -9.06
N LEU A 247 5.35 -27.14 -9.84
CA LEU A 247 5.04 -27.62 -11.18
C LEU A 247 5.77 -26.76 -12.23
N TRP A 248 5.55 -25.46 -12.20
CA TRP A 248 6.25 -24.51 -13.06
C TRP A 248 6.39 -23.13 -12.35
N GLU A 249 7.31 -22.34 -12.84
CA GLU A 249 7.56 -20.96 -12.40
C GLU A 249 7.67 -20.05 -13.61
N TYR A 250 7.01 -18.90 -13.55
CA TYR A 250 7.17 -17.81 -14.50
C TYR A 250 7.85 -16.63 -13.83
N GLN A 251 8.93 -16.12 -14.41
CA GLN A 251 9.64 -14.94 -13.97
C GLN A 251 9.51 -13.82 -15.00
N TYR A 252 8.88 -12.72 -14.59
CA TYR A 252 8.76 -11.55 -15.45
C TYR A 252 10.11 -10.86 -15.68
N ALA A 253 10.36 -10.45 -16.93
CA ALA A 253 11.54 -9.68 -17.30
C ALA A 253 11.22 -8.19 -17.31
N PHE A 254 11.72 -7.47 -16.32
CA PHE A 254 11.58 -6.03 -16.28
C PHE A 254 12.48 -5.31 -17.30
N PRO A 255 12.02 -4.17 -17.88
CA PRO A 255 12.86 -3.33 -18.68
C PRO A 255 14.10 -2.83 -17.90
N PRO A 256 15.26 -2.65 -18.54
CA PRO A 256 16.43 -2.07 -17.91
C PRO A 256 16.13 -0.66 -17.36
N ALA A 257 16.66 -0.35 -16.18
CA ALA A 257 16.54 0.96 -15.52
C ALA A 257 15.09 1.43 -15.26
N SER A 258 14.17 0.51 -15.03
CA SER A 258 12.81 0.85 -14.63
C SER A 258 12.78 1.44 -13.22
N LYS A 259 12.28 2.68 -13.11
CA LYS A 259 11.91 3.30 -11.83
C LYS A 259 10.57 2.72 -11.40
N MET A 260 10.58 1.62 -10.70
CA MET A 260 9.35 1.02 -10.22
C MET A 260 9.29 1.14 -8.72
N LEU A 261 8.12 1.54 -8.21
CA LEU A 261 7.87 1.53 -6.77
C LEU A 261 8.07 0.14 -6.15
N GLY A 262 7.95 -0.92 -6.99
CA GLY A 262 7.83 -2.27 -6.47
C GLY A 262 6.58 -2.40 -5.61
N GLY A 263 6.43 -3.48 -4.93
CA GLY A 263 5.32 -3.67 -4.01
C GLY A 263 4.78 -5.08 -4.05
N PRO A 264 3.59 -5.32 -3.49
CA PRO A 264 2.96 -6.62 -3.58
C PRO A 264 2.36 -6.84 -4.96
N THR A 265 2.39 -8.08 -5.43
CA THR A 265 1.51 -8.58 -6.50
C THR A 265 0.34 -9.27 -5.82
N ARG A 266 -0.79 -8.53 -5.59
CA ARG A 266 -1.87 -9.00 -4.70
C ARG A 266 -2.70 -10.10 -5.29
N ASN A 267 -2.96 -10.06 -6.58
CA ASN A 267 -3.78 -11.06 -7.25
C ASN A 267 -3.41 -11.23 -8.71
N ILE A 268 -3.83 -12.33 -9.26
CA ILE A 268 -3.93 -12.63 -10.69
C ILE A 268 -5.38 -13.02 -10.98
N ALA A 269 -5.77 -12.97 -12.23
CA ALA A 269 -7.05 -13.55 -12.66
C ALA A 269 -6.81 -14.83 -13.44
N LEU A 270 -7.75 -15.77 -13.35
CA LEU A 270 -7.75 -17.03 -14.10
C LEU A 270 -9.03 -17.13 -14.92
N TRP A 271 -8.90 -17.36 -16.21
CA TRP A 271 -10.04 -17.60 -17.10
C TRP A 271 -9.63 -18.40 -18.32
N GLN A 272 -10.45 -19.35 -18.69
CA GLN A 272 -10.12 -20.37 -19.68
C GLN A 272 -8.82 -21.10 -19.26
N ASP A 273 -7.83 -21.10 -20.13
CA ASP A 273 -6.50 -21.71 -19.93
C ASP A 273 -5.41 -20.68 -19.58
N ARG A 274 -5.78 -19.47 -19.14
CA ARG A 274 -4.85 -18.34 -18.95
C ARG A 274 -4.93 -17.72 -17.57
N LEU A 275 -3.76 -17.36 -17.08
CA LEU A 275 -3.57 -16.45 -15.97
C LEU A 275 -3.28 -15.04 -16.51
N PHE A 276 -3.85 -14.02 -15.91
CA PHE A 276 -3.60 -12.63 -16.25
C PHE A 276 -2.90 -11.95 -15.08
N LEU A 277 -1.72 -11.39 -15.36
CA LEU A 277 -0.86 -10.69 -14.42
C LEU A 277 -0.76 -9.21 -14.80
N ALA A 278 -0.92 -8.32 -13.83
CA ALA A 278 -0.57 -6.90 -13.98
C ALA A 278 0.82 -6.66 -13.38
N THR A 279 1.70 -6.01 -14.13
CA THR A 279 3.13 -5.90 -13.80
C THR A 279 3.51 -4.53 -13.26
N TYR A 280 4.62 -4.44 -12.53
CA TYR A 280 5.09 -3.18 -11.94
C TYR A 280 5.48 -2.13 -12.99
N ASP A 281 5.82 -2.54 -14.21
CA ASP A 281 6.09 -1.67 -15.34
C ASP A 281 4.84 -1.37 -16.18
N ALA A 282 3.67 -1.38 -15.55
CA ALA A 282 2.39 -0.97 -16.11
C ALA A 282 1.93 -1.77 -17.34
N ALA A 283 2.23 -3.07 -17.41
CA ALA A 283 1.73 -3.97 -18.45
C ALA A 283 0.72 -4.99 -17.90
N ILE A 284 -0.07 -5.59 -18.79
CA ILE A 284 -0.85 -6.80 -18.55
C ILE A 284 -0.21 -7.94 -19.36
N VAL A 285 -0.07 -9.09 -18.73
CA VAL A 285 0.52 -10.31 -19.33
C VAL A 285 -0.44 -11.47 -19.20
N ALA A 286 -0.68 -12.20 -20.28
CA ALA A 286 -1.36 -13.49 -20.23
C ALA A 286 -0.35 -14.63 -20.27
N ILE A 287 -0.55 -15.60 -19.40
CA ILE A 287 0.33 -16.75 -19.18
C ILE A 287 -0.50 -18.01 -19.28
N ASP A 288 -0.01 -19.01 -19.98
CA ASP A 288 -0.62 -20.33 -20.06
C ASP A 288 -0.66 -20.98 -18.67
N ALA A 289 -1.84 -21.35 -18.19
CA ALA A 289 -2.02 -21.91 -16.86
C ALA A 289 -1.41 -23.32 -16.71
N ALA A 290 -1.29 -24.08 -17.78
CA ALA A 290 -0.72 -25.42 -17.76
C ALA A 290 0.81 -25.42 -17.79
N THR A 291 1.45 -24.47 -18.47
CA THR A 291 2.89 -24.49 -18.75
C THR A 291 3.68 -23.33 -18.14
N GLY A 292 3.03 -22.23 -17.79
CA GLY A 292 3.68 -20.98 -17.36
C GLY A 292 4.23 -20.15 -18.52
N GLU A 293 4.01 -20.53 -19.78
CA GLU A 293 4.49 -19.78 -20.94
C GLU A 293 3.71 -18.49 -21.17
N GLU A 294 4.41 -17.39 -21.48
CA GLU A 294 3.79 -16.12 -21.84
C GLU A 294 3.09 -16.23 -23.20
N ARG A 295 1.81 -15.85 -23.26
CA ARG A 295 0.98 -15.87 -24.45
C ARG A 295 0.97 -14.54 -25.18
N TRP A 296 0.77 -13.45 -24.41
CA TRP A 296 0.81 -12.08 -24.91
C TRP A 296 1.12 -11.10 -23.77
N ARG A 297 1.55 -9.89 -24.16
CA ARG A 297 1.87 -8.77 -23.27
C ARG A 297 1.37 -7.48 -23.90
N THR A 298 0.73 -6.62 -23.09
CA THR A 298 0.25 -5.30 -23.51
C THR A 298 0.69 -4.24 -22.50
N GLU A 299 1.46 -3.25 -22.96
CA GLU A 299 1.80 -2.07 -22.16
C GLU A 299 0.55 -1.18 -22.04
N LYS A 300 0.14 -0.85 -20.81
CA LYS A 300 -0.97 0.04 -20.54
C LYS A 300 -0.57 1.51 -20.44
N ALA A 301 0.59 1.77 -19.90
CA ALA A 301 1.12 3.11 -19.66
C ALA A 301 2.65 3.09 -19.61
N ASP A 302 3.25 4.29 -19.71
CA ASP A 302 4.68 4.44 -19.55
C ASP A 302 5.06 4.40 -18.05
N TYR A 303 5.69 3.31 -17.61
CA TYR A 303 6.17 3.17 -16.24
C TYR A 303 7.19 4.26 -15.83
N ARG A 304 7.86 4.92 -16.79
CA ARG A 304 8.78 6.02 -16.53
C ARG A 304 8.07 7.29 -16.03
N GLU A 305 6.76 7.35 -16.24
CA GLU A 305 5.88 8.37 -15.69
C GLU A 305 5.25 7.94 -14.34
N ALA A 306 5.84 6.94 -13.68
CA ALA A 306 5.46 6.37 -12.39
C ALA A 306 4.22 5.44 -12.40
N PHE A 307 3.61 5.16 -13.53
CA PHE A 307 2.53 4.18 -13.60
C PHE A 307 3.01 2.78 -13.22
N THR A 308 2.24 2.08 -12.41
CA THR A 308 2.57 0.75 -11.90
C THR A 308 1.31 -0.05 -11.54
N HIS A 309 1.47 -1.30 -11.14
CA HIS A 309 0.40 -2.09 -10.56
C HIS A 309 0.84 -2.73 -9.24
N SER A 310 -0.07 -2.77 -8.29
CA SER A 310 0.03 -3.58 -7.07
C SER A 310 -1.20 -4.48 -6.86
N ALA A 311 -2.28 -4.23 -7.63
CA ALA A 311 -3.41 -5.13 -7.81
C ALA A 311 -3.35 -5.78 -9.20
N GLY A 312 -3.83 -7.01 -9.29
CA GLY A 312 -4.04 -7.68 -10.57
C GLY A 312 -5.43 -7.39 -11.16
N PRO A 313 -5.68 -7.88 -12.38
CA PRO A 313 -6.96 -7.76 -13.05
C PRO A 313 -8.01 -8.70 -12.44
N ILE A 314 -9.26 -8.48 -12.87
CA ILE A 314 -10.36 -9.44 -12.75
C ILE A 314 -10.87 -9.78 -14.15
N VAL A 315 -11.64 -10.87 -14.27
CA VAL A 315 -12.37 -11.18 -15.51
C VAL A 315 -13.85 -10.98 -15.27
N ALA A 316 -14.46 -10.07 -16.02
CA ALA A 316 -15.87 -9.72 -15.95
C ALA A 316 -16.50 -9.82 -17.34
N ASN A 317 -17.54 -10.67 -17.50
CA ASN A 317 -18.24 -10.89 -18.76
C ASN A 317 -17.28 -11.20 -19.95
N GLY A 318 -16.19 -11.93 -19.71
CA GLY A 318 -15.20 -12.29 -20.72
C GLY A 318 -14.24 -11.16 -21.11
N ILE A 319 -14.15 -10.08 -20.32
CA ILE A 319 -13.20 -8.98 -20.47
C ILE A 319 -12.23 -8.99 -19.30
N VAL A 320 -10.94 -8.81 -19.56
CA VAL A 320 -9.92 -8.61 -18.53
C VAL A 320 -9.95 -7.14 -18.14
N VAL A 321 -10.42 -6.86 -16.92
CA VAL A 321 -10.58 -5.48 -16.42
C VAL A 321 -9.54 -5.19 -15.35
N SER A 322 -8.82 -4.08 -15.50
CA SER A 322 -7.72 -3.71 -14.59
C SER A 322 -7.69 -2.21 -14.34
N GLY A 323 -7.60 -1.82 -13.06
CA GLY A 323 -7.15 -0.49 -12.69
C GLY A 323 -5.64 -0.31 -12.90
N ILE A 324 -5.14 0.86 -12.52
CA ILE A 324 -3.71 1.18 -12.48
C ILE A 324 -3.42 2.06 -11.27
N ASN A 325 -2.20 2.04 -10.79
CA ASN A 325 -1.72 2.91 -9.72
C ASN A 325 -0.33 3.47 -10.05
N GLY A 326 0.29 4.18 -9.12
CA GLY A 326 1.56 4.85 -9.27
C GLY A 326 1.49 6.30 -8.84
N CYS A 327 0.28 6.79 -8.59
CA CYS A 327 0.01 8.17 -8.20
C CYS A 327 0.54 8.52 -6.80
N GLU A 328 1.02 7.55 -6.03
CA GLU A 328 1.85 7.80 -4.84
C GLU A 328 3.03 8.72 -5.17
N LEU A 329 3.55 8.63 -6.39
CA LEU A 329 4.62 9.44 -6.90
C LEU A 329 4.14 10.52 -7.89
N PHE A 330 2.87 10.83 -7.93
CA PHE A 330 2.22 11.74 -8.85
C PHE A 330 2.37 11.36 -10.33
N THR A 331 1.27 11.03 -10.97
CA THR A 331 1.15 10.91 -12.43
C THR A 331 0.22 12.00 -12.94
N GLN A 332 0.63 12.69 -13.97
CA GLN A 332 -0.21 13.68 -14.63
C GLN A 332 -1.46 12.99 -15.21
N ASP A 333 -2.60 13.70 -15.24
CA ASP A 333 -3.90 13.22 -15.74
C ASP A 333 -4.51 12.06 -14.93
N GLY A 334 -3.88 11.67 -13.80
CA GLY A 334 -4.41 10.65 -12.89
C GLY A 334 -4.33 9.23 -13.40
N CYS A 335 -5.06 8.33 -12.73
CA CYS A 335 -5.12 6.92 -13.07
C CYS A 335 -6.37 6.59 -13.92
N PHE A 336 -6.51 5.34 -14.29
CA PHE A 336 -7.59 4.89 -15.19
C PHE A 336 -7.88 3.39 -15.01
N ILE A 337 -9.05 2.98 -15.51
CA ILE A 337 -9.46 1.58 -15.66
C ILE A 337 -9.39 1.22 -17.14
N THR A 338 -8.98 0.00 -17.44
CA THR A 338 -8.95 -0.53 -18.81
C THR A 338 -9.67 -1.87 -18.90
N GLY A 339 -10.27 -2.14 -20.06
CA GLY A 339 -10.73 -3.45 -20.45
C GLY A 339 -9.93 -3.99 -21.62
N HIS A 340 -9.54 -5.27 -21.55
CA HIS A 340 -8.74 -5.92 -22.57
C HIS A 340 -9.41 -7.19 -23.08
N ASP A 341 -9.21 -7.48 -24.37
CA ASP A 341 -9.56 -8.76 -24.94
C ASP A 341 -8.67 -9.86 -24.35
N PRO A 342 -9.24 -10.93 -23.77
CA PRO A 342 -8.45 -11.96 -23.08
C PRO A 342 -7.62 -12.83 -24.02
N GLU A 343 -7.96 -12.89 -25.33
CA GLU A 343 -7.25 -13.70 -26.32
C GLU A 343 -6.03 -12.99 -26.90
N THR A 344 -6.14 -11.67 -27.12
CA THR A 344 -5.16 -10.88 -27.84
C THR A 344 -4.41 -9.88 -26.99
N GLY A 345 -4.99 -9.50 -25.83
CA GLY A 345 -4.49 -8.42 -24.98
C GLY A 345 -4.82 -7.01 -25.49
N GLU A 346 -5.55 -6.88 -26.63
CA GLU A 346 -5.95 -5.58 -27.16
C GLU A 346 -6.73 -4.77 -26.12
N GLU A 347 -6.33 -3.50 -25.89
CA GLU A 347 -7.09 -2.59 -25.07
C GLU A 347 -8.37 -2.17 -25.83
N LEU A 348 -9.51 -2.54 -25.28
CA LEU A 348 -10.82 -2.28 -25.89
C LEU A 348 -11.39 -0.92 -25.49
N TRP A 349 -11.09 -0.48 -24.26
CA TRP A 349 -11.56 0.78 -23.71
C TRP A 349 -10.70 1.23 -22.54
N ARG A 350 -10.76 2.53 -22.26
CA ARG A 350 -10.10 3.18 -21.13
C ARG A 350 -11.03 4.21 -20.51
N THR A 351 -11.14 4.22 -19.17
CA THR A 351 -11.97 5.15 -18.40
C THR A 351 -11.12 5.84 -17.35
N SER A 352 -11.05 7.17 -17.41
CA SER A 352 -10.31 7.99 -16.44
C SER A 352 -10.92 7.88 -15.04
N THR A 353 -10.07 7.92 -14.01
CA THR A 353 -10.50 8.05 -12.60
C THR A 353 -10.53 9.50 -12.13
N LEU A 354 -10.22 10.45 -13.03
CA LEU A 354 -10.42 11.88 -12.82
C LEU A 354 -11.47 12.41 -13.76
N ALA A 355 -12.20 13.44 -13.34
CA ALA A 355 -13.21 14.11 -14.16
C ALA A 355 -12.57 14.75 -15.40
N GLU A 356 -13.12 14.44 -16.57
CA GLU A 356 -12.62 14.92 -17.86
C GLU A 356 -13.12 16.34 -18.21
N PRO A 357 -12.37 17.09 -19.05
CA PRO A 357 -12.65 18.51 -19.33
C PRO A 357 -14.06 18.84 -19.79
N ASP A 358 -14.70 17.93 -20.52
CA ASP A 358 -16.01 18.15 -21.12
C ASP A 358 -17.19 17.70 -20.23
N THR A 359 -16.91 17.38 -18.96
CA THR A 359 -17.90 16.92 -17.97
C THR A 359 -18.23 18.00 -16.94
N PRO A 360 -19.46 18.05 -16.38
CA PRO A 360 -19.79 18.97 -15.30
C PRO A 360 -18.91 18.79 -14.05
N GLU A 361 -18.48 17.58 -13.81
CA GLU A 361 -17.65 17.14 -12.69
C GLU A 361 -16.24 17.73 -12.73
N TYR A 362 -15.79 18.19 -13.89
CA TYR A 362 -14.48 18.83 -14.07
C TYR A 362 -14.27 20.04 -13.16
N ALA A 363 -15.36 20.78 -12.87
CA ALA A 363 -15.32 21.93 -11.97
C ALA A 363 -15.02 21.56 -10.50
N SER A 364 -15.15 20.28 -10.12
CA SER A 364 -14.87 19.79 -8.76
C SER A 364 -13.40 19.92 -8.34
N TRP A 365 -12.51 20.19 -9.29
CA TRP A 365 -11.08 20.40 -9.07
C TRP A 365 -10.72 21.88 -8.84
N GLY A 366 -11.71 22.77 -8.70
CA GLY A 366 -11.47 24.19 -8.49
C GLY A 366 -10.58 24.82 -9.55
N ASP A 367 -9.67 25.69 -9.14
CA ASP A 367 -8.75 26.42 -10.03
C ASP A 367 -7.44 25.65 -10.35
N VAL A 368 -7.33 24.40 -9.93
CA VAL A 368 -6.11 23.59 -10.19
C VAL A 368 -5.95 23.36 -11.70
N ALA A 369 -4.77 23.76 -12.20
CA ALA A 369 -4.43 23.59 -13.60
C ALA A 369 -4.48 22.07 -13.99
N PRO A 370 -4.92 21.72 -15.21
CA PRO A 370 -5.09 20.32 -15.63
C PRO A 370 -3.82 19.46 -15.43
N ASP A 371 -2.66 20.04 -15.75
CA ASP A 371 -1.34 19.40 -15.63
C ASP A 371 -0.86 19.20 -14.16
N ARG A 372 -1.66 19.63 -13.19
CA ARG A 372 -1.41 19.47 -11.75
C ARG A 372 -2.48 18.62 -11.05
N ARG A 373 -3.41 18.03 -11.80
CA ARG A 373 -4.41 17.10 -11.29
C ARG A 373 -3.85 15.70 -11.33
N GLY A 374 -3.97 14.97 -10.24
CA GLY A 374 -3.46 13.61 -10.14
C GLY A 374 -4.15 12.84 -9.01
N GLY A 375 -3.95 11.54 -8.96
CA GLY A 375 -4.57 10.65 -7.99
C GLY A 375 -5.60 9.72 -8.62
N GLY A 376 -6.52 9.22 -7.81
CA GLY A 376 -7.53 8.27 -8.25
C GLY A 376 -6.95 6.89 -8.55
N ASP A 377 -5.88 6.49 -7.83
CA ASP A 377 -5.28 5.17 -7.96
C ASP A 377 -6.29 4.05 -7.73
N ILE A 378 -6.10 2.94 -8.44
CA ILE A 378 -6.80 1.69 -8.20
C ILE A 378 -5.74 0.63 -7.89
N TRP A 379 -5.51 0.39 -6.61
CA TRP A 379 -4.47 -0.53 -6.13
C TRP A 379 -5.00 -1.77 -5.40
N ILE A 380 -6.34 -1.93 -5.38
CA ILE A 380 -7.06 -3.14 -4.97
C ILE A 380 -7.97 -3.56 -6.12
N ALA A 381 -8.09 -4.87 -6.34
CA ALA A 381 -8.93 -5.42 -7.39
C ALA A 381 -10.41 -5.14 -7.17
N GLY A 382 -11.15 -5.00 -8.26
CA GLY A 382 -12.58 -4.75 -8.24
C GLY A 382 -13.43 -5.99 -7.92
N SER A 383 -14.74 -5.75 -7.81
CA SER A 383 -15.78 -6.79 -7.74
C SER A 383 -16.70 -6.71 -8.97
N TYR A 384 -17.37 -7.80 -9.30
CA TYR A 384 -18.23 -7.89 -10.47
C TYR A 384 -19.61 -8.45 -10.11
N ASP A 385 -20.66 -7.77 -10.54
CA ASP A 385 -22.05 -8.24 -10.48
C ASP A 385 -22.48 -8.76 -11.86
N PRO A 386 -22.65 -10.09 -12.03
CA PRO A 386 -23.05 -10.65 -13.31
C PRO A 386 -24.54 -10.38 -13.65
N GLU A 387 -25.40 -10.02 -12.69
CA GLU A 387 -26.81 -9.70 -12.92
C GLU A 387 -26.99 -8.29 -13.47
N LEU A 388 -26.28 -7.32 -12.86
CA LEU A 388 -26.28 -5.93 -13.29
C LEU A 388 -25.31 -5.67 -14.43
N ASP A 389 -24.39 -6.59 -14.71
CA ASP A 389 -23.26 -6.45 -15.63
C ASP A 389 -22.44 -5.19 -15.31
N LEU A 390 -22.05 -5.03 -14.04
CA LEU A 390 -21.28 -3.91 -13.51
C LEU A 390 -20.03 -4.39 -12.77
N VAL A 391 -18.91 -3.74 -13.04
CA VAL A 391 -17.68 -3.85 -12.25
C VAL A 391 -17.56 -2.66 -11.33
N TYR A 392 -17.19 -2.90 -10.07
CA TYR A 392 -17.05 -1.86 -9.07
C TYR A 392 -15.58 -1.75 -8.64
N PHE A 393 -15.05 -0.52 -8.72
CA PHE A 393 -13.72 -0.19 -8.24
C PHE A 393 -13.78 0.93 -7.21
N GLY A 394 -12.81 0.92 -6.28
CA GLY A 394 -12.54 2.04 -5.42
C GLY A 394 -11.38 2.84 -5.94
N THR A 395 -11.51 4.15 -5.93
CA THR A 395 -10.42 5.08 -6.22
C THR A 395 -9.81 5.64 -4.95
N SER A 396 -8.51 5.86 -4.99
CA SER A 396 -7.77 6.52 -3.92
C SER A 396 -7.93 8.04 -3.94
N GLN A 397 -7.26 8.72 -3.02
CA GLN A 397 -7.30 10.16 -2.82
C GLN A 397 -6.65 10.94 -3.98
N PRO A 398 -6.92 12.27 -4.05
CA PRO A 398 -6.20 13.16 -4.97
C PRO A 398 -4.74 13.35 -4.51
N LYS A 399 -3.83 13.66 -5.44
CA LYS A 399 -2.40 13.86 -5.18
C LYS A 399 -1.97 15.32 -5.43
N PRO A 400 -1.07 15.85 -4.62
CA PRO A 400 -0.60 15.36 -3.31
C PRO A 400 -1.74 15.20 -2.28
N TRP A 401 -1.51 14.42 -1.19
CA TRP A 401 -2.57 14.11 -0.21
C TRP A 401 -3.20 15.34 0.43
N ALA A 402 -2.39 16.24 0.98
CA ALA A 402 -2.92 17.43 1.64
C ALA A 402 -3.49 18.44 0.63
N ALA A 403 -4.73 18.87 0.82
CA ALA A 403 -5.42 19.79 -0.07
C ALA A 403 -4.63 21.09 -0.32
N PRO A 404 -4.04 21.77 0.69
CA PRO A 404 -3.25 22.97 0.44
C PRO A 404 -1.97 22.70 -0.37
N SER A 405 -1.39 21.50 -0.30
CA SER A 405 -0.19 21.13 -1.07
C SER A 405 -0.43 20.98 -2.56
N ARG A 406 -1.69 20.72 -2.96
CA ARG A 406 -2.12 20.70 -4.36
C ARG A 406 -2.87 21.98 -4.79
N GLY A 407 -2.95 22.99 -3.90
CA GLY A 407 -3.60 24.27 -4.18
C GLY A 407 -5.13 24.23 -4.11
N MET A 408 -5.67 23.34 -3.31
CA MET A 408 -7.11 23.11 -3.10
C MET A 408 -7.50 23.36 -1.64
N SER A 409 -8.79 23.31 -1.38
CA SER A 409 -9.40 23.24 -0.06
C SER A 409 -10.20 21.95 0.10
N VAL A 410 -10.71 21.68 1.30
CA VAL A 410 -11.62 20.55 1.53
C VAL A 410 -13.01 20.74 0.91
N GLU A 411 -13.32 21.92 0.41
CA GLU A 411 -14.55 22.23 -0.32
C GLU A 411 -14.48 21.79 -1.80
N ASP A 412 -13.27 21.54 -2.33
CA ASP A 412 -13.03 21.13 -3.70
C ASP A 412 -13.05 19.59 -3.77
N ALA A 413 -14.10 19.03 -4.31
CA ALA A 413 -14.38 17.59 -4.24
C ALA A 413 -13.35 16.70 -4.96
N ALA A 414 -12.67 17.17 -6.00
CA ALA A 414 -11.67 16.45 -6.78
C ALA A 414 -12.20 15.11 -7.36
N LEU A 415 -13.32 15.13 -8.09
CA LEU A 415 -13.92 13.92 -8.68
C LEU A 415 -13.00 13.30 -9.76
N TYR A 416 -12.89 11.95 -9.82
CA TYR A 416 -13.61 10.93 -9.05
C TYR A 416 -12.68 10.26 -8.00
N THR A 417 -11.90 11.01 -7.26
CA THR A 417 -11.06 10.47 -6.18
C THR A 417 -11.91 10.10 -4.97
N ASN A 418 -11.43 9.16 -4.16
CA ASN A 418 -12.14 8.62 -2.98
C ASN A 418 -13.59 8.21 -3.25
N ALA A 419 -13.80 7.53 -4.36
CA ALA A 419 -15.11 7.16 -4.86
C ALA A 419 -15.24 5.65 -5.13
N THR A 420 -16.45 5.16 -5.10
CA THR A 420 -16.83 3.93 -5.79
C THR A 420 -17.27 4.27 -7.19
N LEU A 421 -16.69 3.59 -8.19
CA LEU A 421 -17.06 3.69 -9.60
C LEU A 421 -17.70 2.39 -10.05
N ALA A 422 -18.87 2.47 -10.70
CA ALA A 422 -19.52 1.34 -11.35
C ALA A 422 -19.38 1.47 -12.86
N VAL A 423 -18.74 0.50 -13.49
CA VAL A 423 -18.34 0.56 -14.89
C VAL A 423 -18.86 -0.66 -15.66
N ARG A 424 -19.34 -0.46 -16.91
CA ARG A 424 -19.71 -1.55 -17.82
C ARG A 424 -18.46 -2.31 -18.29
N PRO A 425 -18.33 -3.63 -18.06
CA PRO A 425 -17.12 -4.36 -18.41
C PRO A 425 -16.82 -4.38 -19.92
N LYS A 426 -17.83 -4.32 -20.79
CA LYS A 426 -17.64 -4.37 -22.25
C LYS A 426 -17.32 -3.04 -22.90
N THR A 427 -17.69 -1.93 -22.29
CA THR A 427 -17.60 -0.60 -22.93
C THR A 427 -16.77 0.41 -22.16
N GLY A 428 -16.51 0.16 -20.87
CA GLY A 428 -15.87 1.12 -19.97
C GLY A 428 -16.79 2.27 -19.54
N GLU A 429 -18.09 2.24 -19.90
CA GLU A 429 -19.03 3.28 -19.51
C GLU A 429 -19.14 3.39 -17.99
N LEU A 430 -18.86 4.58 -17.45
CA LEU A 430 -19.15 4.91 -16.05
C LEU A 430 -20.63 5.09 -15.87
N VAL A 431 -21.29 4.15 -15.21
CA VAL A 431 -22.75 4.14 -15.02
C VAL A 431 -23.16 5.03 -13.85
N TRP A 432 -22.43 4.93 -12.75
CA TRP A 432 -22.60 5.77 -11.58
C TRP A 432 -21.31 5.85 -10.75
N HIS A 433 -21.22 6.86 -9.91
CA HIS A 433 -20.20 6.99 -8.88
C HIS A 433 -20.81 7.45 -7.57
N PHE A 434 -20.16 7.10 -6.47
CA PHE A 434 -20.44 7.66 -5.15
C PHE A 434 -19.12 8.09 -4.52
N GLN A 435 -18.96 9.36 -4.22
CA GLN A 435 -17.77 9.87 -3.56
C GLN A 435 -17.94 9.80 -2.04
N HIS A 436 -17.11 8.99 -1.39
CA HIS A 436 -17.16 8.76 0.05
C HIS A 436 -16.62 9.95 0.85
N ILE A 437 -15.48 10.50 0.44
CA ILE A 437 -14.79 11.59 1.13
C ILE A 437 -14.47 12.69 0.12
N PRO A 438 -15.37 13.68 -0.07
CA PRO A 438 -15.05 14.85 -0.87
C PRO A 438 -13.94 15.69 -0.24
N GLY A 439 -13.08 16.32 -1.07
CA GLY A 439 -12.04 17.24 -0.61
C GLY A 439 -10.99 16.61 0.30
N GLU A 440 -10.70 15.34 0.10
CA GLU A 440 -9.79 14.56 0.94
C GLU A 440 -8.42 15.24 1.11
N THR A 441 -7.88 15.26 2.36
CA THR A 441 -6.69 16.03 2.72
C THR A 441 -5.72 15.30 3.68
N ILE A 442 -5.92 13.98 3.92
CA ILE A 442 -5.16 13.21 4.92
C ILE A 442 -4.46 12.00 4.29
N ASP A 443 -5.10 11.26 3.45
CA ASP A 443 -4.85 9.94 2.90
C ASP A 443 -5.90 8.90 3.39
N MET A 444 -7.18 9.33 3.45
CA MET A 444 -8.32 8.54 3.91
C MET A 444 -8.94 7.73 2.76
N GLU A 445 -8.14 6.96 2.07
CA GLU A 445 -8.59 6.18 0.92
C GLU A 445 -9.80 5.29 1.25
N VAL A 446 -10.82 5.34 0.41
CA VAL A 446 -11.88 4.33 0.33
C VAL A 446 -11.69 3.50 -0.94
N GLY A 447 -10.45 3.10 -1.19
CA GLY A 447 -9.98 2.41 -2.39
C GLY A 447 -9.99 0.87 -2.29
N PHE A 448 -10.57 0.29 -1.22
CA PHE A 448 -10.45 -1.14 -0.89
C PHE A 448 -11.51 -2.00 -1.56
N GLU A 449 -11.78 -3.19 -1.02
CA GLU A 449 -12.74 -4.12 -1.59
C GLU A 449 -14.18 -3.58 -1.59
N ARG A 450 -14.96 -4.00 -2.59
CA ARG A 450 -16.41 -3.84 -2.65
C ARG A 450 -17.04 -5.20 -2.46
N ILE A 451 -17.83 -5.34 -1.40
CA ILE A 451 -18.55 -6.57 -1.09
C ILE A 451 -19.99 -6.37 -1.54
N LEU A 452 -20.42 -7.23 -2.47
CA LEU A 452 -21.76 -7.16 -3.06
C LEU A 452 -22.66 -8.17 -2.32
N ALA A 453 -23.73 -7.67 -1.69
CA ALA A 453 -24.62 -8.50 -0.88
C ALA A 453 -26.09 -8.20 -1.18
N ASP A 454 -26.94 -9.23 -1.13
CA ASP A 454 -28.39 -9.08 -1.16
C ASP A 454 -28.92 -9.10 0.28
N ILE A 455 -29.30 -7.94 0.79
CA ILE A 455 -29.73 -7.77 2.16
C ILE A 455 -31.21 -7.36 2.16
N ASP A 456 -32.07 -8.23 2.70
CA ASP A 456 -33.53 -7.99 2.78
C ASP A 456 -34.17 -7.62 1.41
N ASN A 457 -33.74 -8.26 0.32
CA ASN A 457 -34.09 -8.00 -1.09
C ASN A 457 -33.57 -6.66 -1.64
N GLN A 458 -32.66 -5.99 -0.94
CA GLN A 458 -31.95 -4.82 -1.42
C GLN A 458 -30.60 -5.25 -1.99
N GLN A 459 -30.31 -4.92 -3.23
CA GLN A 459 -28.99 -5.12 -3.83
C GLN A 459 -28.04 -4.10 -3.23
N THR A 460 -27.10 -4.52 -2.37
CA THR A 460 -26.22 -3.62 -1.64
C THR A 460 -24.75 -3.80 -2.01
N LEU A 461 -23.99 -2.72 -1.84
CA LEU A 461 -22.54 -2.69 -1.87
C LEU A 461 -22.04 -2.20 -0.52
N LEU A 462 -21.13 -2.95 0.09
CA LEU A 462 -20.47 -2.63 1.35
C LEU A 462 -19.00 -2.33 1.09
N THR A 463 -18.46 -1.28 1.71
CA THR A 463 -17.03 -0.95 1.65
C THR A 463 -16.61 -0.16 2.89
N VAL A 464 -15.33 -0.26 3.24
CA VAL A 464 -14.72 0.49 4.35
C VAL A 464 -13.41 1.08 3.85
N GLY A 465 -13.08 2.29 4.30
CA GLY A 465 -11.83 2.95 4.00
C GLY A 465 -10.92 3.14 5.21
N LYS A 466 -9.83 3.86 5.01
CA LYS A 466 -8.96 4.33 6.11
C LYS A 466 -9.72 5.25 7.08
N ASP A 467 -10.84 5.82 6.65
CA ASP A 467 -11.78 6.59 7.47
C ASP A 467 -12.42 5.75 8.61
N GLY A 468 -12.40 4.42 8.49
CA GLY A 468 -13.03 3.52 9.44
C GLY A 468 -14.56 3.57 9.42
N ILE A 469 -15.15 4.04 8.32
CA ILE A 469 -16.59 4.09 8.11
C ILE A 469 -17.01 2.93 7.22
N LEU A 470 -17.91 2.07 7.68
CA LEU A 470 -18.57 1.08 6.85
C LEU A 470 -19.72 1.75 6.09
N TRP A 471 -19.58 1.85 4.79
CA TRP A 471 -20.57 2.41 3.88
C TRP A 471 -21.46 1.32 3.30
N LYS A 472 -22.75 1.59 3.21
CA LYS A 472 -23.76 0.73 2.59
C LYS A 472 -24.47 1.53 1.49
N LEU A 473 -24.32 1.08 0.24
CA LEU A 473 -24.88 1.72 -0.95
C LEU A 473 -25.81 0.76 -1.67
N ASP A 474 -26.77 1.30 -2.45
CA ASP A 474 -27.46 0.56 -3.48
C ASP A 474 -26.49 0.28 -4.64
N ARG A 475 -26.22 -1.00 -4.94
CA ARG A 475 -25.21 -1.33 -5.95
C ARG A 475 -25.66 -1.13 -7.40
N ALA A 476 -26.96 -0.96 -7.64
CA ALA A 476 -27.48 -0.68 -8.97
C ALA A 476 -27.40 0.82 -9.33
N THR A 477 -27.55 1.70 -8.34
CA THR A 477 -27.68 3.16 -8.57
C THR A 477 -26.55 3.98 -7.92
N GLY A 478 -25.86 3.46 -6.92
CA GLY A 478 -24.89 4.18 -6.10
C GLY A 478 -25.54 5.03 -5.00
N ASP A 479 -26.84 4.95 -4.80
CA ASP A 479 -27.52 5.71 -3.76
C ASP A 479 -27.06 5.28 -2.37
N TYR A 480 -26.87 6.28 -1.50
CA TYR A 480 -26.56 6.05 -0.09
C TYR A 480 -27.72 5.38 0.64
N LEU A 481 -27.45 4.32 1.40
CA LEU A 481 -28.43 3.59 2.20
C LEU A 481 -28.20 3.76 3.70
N ASP A 482 -26.96 3.55 4.18
CA ASP A 482 -26.61 3.61 5.59
C ASP A 482 -25.09 3.68 5.79
N LEU A 483 -24.64 3.94 7.00
CA LEU A 483 -23.24 3.84 7.40
C LEU A 483 -23.07 3.47 8.87
N LEU A 484 -21.88 2.98 9.23
CA LEU A 484 -21.48 2.68 10.60
C LEU A 484 -20.06 3.13 10.86
N ASP A 485 -19.82 3.93 11.89
CA ASP A 485 -18.48 4.14 12.43
C ASP A 485 -17.98 2.82 13.07
N THR A 486 -16.94 2.21 12.51
CA THR A 486 -16.40 0.94 13.01
C THR A 486 -15.41 1.13 14.15
N MET A 487 -15.00 2.37 14.36
CA MET A 487 -14.06 2.79 15.40
C MET A 487 -14.29 4.25 15.78
N ASP A 488 -13.65 4.69 16.87
CA ASP A 488 -13.65 6.10 17.24
C ASP A 488 -12.91 6.92 16.18
N GLN A 489 -13.56 7.91 15.59
CA GLN A 489 -12.94 8.81 14.63
C GLN A 489 -13.08 10.29 15.10
N THR A 490 -12.10 11.12 14.73
CA THR A 490 -12.03 12.54 15.13
C THR A 490 -11.88 13.48 13.94
N ILE A 491 -12.17 13.01 12.74
CA ILE A 491 -11.93 13.74 11.49
C ILE A 491 -13.18 14.45 11.03
N PHE A 492 -14.33 13.76 11.10
CA PHE A 492 -15.58 14.19 10.52
C PHE A 492 -16.72 14.29 11.54
N GLU A 493 -17.61 15.24 11.31
CA GLU A 493 -18.99 15.15 11.76
C GLU A 493 -19.80 14.45 10.66
N VAL A 494 -20.49 13.37 11.02
CA VAL A 494 -21.19 12.50 10.07
C VAL A 494 -22.68 12.75 10.12
N ASN A 495 -23.27 13.14 9.01
CA ASN A 495 -24.74 13.16 8.86
C ASN A 495 -25.21 11.79 8.39
N ARG A 496 -25.78 11.00 9.32
CA ARG A 496 -26.21 9.62 9.04
C ARG A 496 -27.44 9.52 8.11
N ASP A 497 -28.24 10.58 8.00
CA ASP A 497 -29.39 10.55 7.11
C ASP A 497 -29.01 10.70 5.63
N THR A 498 -27.86 11.31 5.36
CA THR A 498 -27.41 11.63 3.99
C THR A 498 -26.07 11.04 3.61
N GLY A 499 -25.30 10.52 4.57
CA GLY A 499 -23.91 10.10 4.38
C GLY A 499 -22.93 11.28 4.21
N HIS A 500 -23.37 12.52 4.42
CA HIS A 500 -22.50 13.69 4.27
C HIS A 500 -21.51 13.80 5.42
N LEU A 501 -20.24 14.04 5.07
CA LEU A 501 -19.14 14.26 6.00
C LEU A 501 -18.75 15.75 6.05
N THR A 502 -18.59 16.30 7.25
CA THR A 502 -18.07 17.64 7.46
C THR A 502 -16.75 17.54 8.22
N TYR A 503 -15.69 18.07 7.67
CA TYR A 503 -14.37 18.06 8.33
C TYR A 503 -14.37 18.86 9.63
N ARG A 504 -13.63 18.38 10.63
CA ARG A 504 -13.32 19.15 11.83
C ARG A 504 -12.63 20.48 11.43
N GLY A 505 -13.02 21.57 12.08
CA GLY A 505 -12.67 22.92 11.63
C GLY A 505 -11.18 23.23 11.56
N ASP A 506 -10.33 22.61 12.41
CA ASP A 506 -8.87 22.78 12.34
C ASP A 506 -8.26 22.07 11.12
N ILE A 507 -8.80 20.90 10.73
CA ILE A 507 -8.38 20.19 9.51
C ILE A 507 -8.81 20.98 8.28
N ALA A 508 -10.07 21.45 8.26
CA ALA A 508 -10.60 22.21 7.14
C ALA A 508 -9.86 23.54 6.90
N ALA A 509 -9.34 24.16 7.96
CA ALA A 509 -8.64 25.44 7.91
C ALA A 509 -7.11 25.32 7.76
N ALA A 510 -6.56 24.10 7.81
CA ALA A 510 -5.12 23.90 7.80
C ALA A 510 -4.49 24.32 6.47
N GLY A 511 -3.46 25.16 6.55
CA GLY A 511 -2.61 25.57 5.43
C GLY A 511 -1.24 24.89 5.45
N ILE A 512 -0.37 25.31 4.54
CA ILE A 512 1.03 24.86 4.53
C ILE A 512 1.72 25.18 5.85
N GLY A 513 2.30 24.15 6.50
CA GLY A 513 3.01 24.27 7.78
C GLY A 513 2.13 24.14 9.03
N ASP A 514 0.80 24.05 8.90
CA ASP A 514 -0.10 23.87 10.04
C ASP A 514 -0.23 22.39 10.37
N THR A 515 0.07 22.00 11.60
CA THR A 515 -0.04 20.61 12.05
C THR A 515 -1.41 20.32 12.64
N TYR A 516 -2.02 19.21 12.21
CA TYR A 516 -3.25 18.69 12.79
C TYR A 516 -3.17 17.18 13.02
N THR A 517 -3.98 16.70 13.98
CA THR A 517 -4.08 15.25 14.29
C THR A 517 -5.32 14.66 13.65
N ALA A 518 -5.16 13.53 12.97
CA ALA A 518 -6.24 12.70 12.42
C ALA A 518 -6.28 11.33 13.11
N CYS A 519 -7.43 10.95 13.61
CA CYS A 519 -7.73 9.61 14.13
C CYS A 519 -9.03 9.11 13.48
N PRO A 520 -8.98 8.02 12.68
CA PRO A 520 -7.81 7.27 12.24
C PRO A 520 -6.80 8.08 11.42
N GLY A 521 -5.54 7.61 11.38
CA GLY A 521 -4.47 8.21 10.58
C GLY A 521 -4.32 7.56 9.21
N ILE A 522 -3.21 7.83 8.50
CA ILE A 522 -2.95 7.32 7.13
C ILE A 522 -2.87 5.79 7.01
N TYR A 523 -2.62 5.08 8.10
CA TYR A 523 -2.70 3.60 8.17
C TYR A 523 -3.99 3.13 8.81
N GLY A 524 -4.85 4.00 9.10
CA GLY A 524 -6.02 4.10 9.92
C GLY A 524 -7.02 3.02 9.84
N GLY A 525 -8.30 3.26 9.98
CA GLY A 525 -9.39 2.36 10.16
C GLY A 525 -9.27 1.00 9.46
N HIS A 526 -9.45 0.98 8.17
CA HIS A 526 -9.29 -0.22 7.34
C HIS A 526 -8.26 0.01 6.24
N ASN A 527 -7.65 -1.06 5.74
CA ASN A 527 -6.65 -0.97 4.68
C ASN A 527 -6.75 -2.23 3.78
N TRP A 528 -5.66 -2.72 3.17
CA TRP A 528 -5.66 -3.90 2.27
C TRP A 528 -6.10 -5.22 2.92
N GLN A 529 -6.19 -5.29 4.22
CA GLN A 529 -6.60 -6.48 5.00
C GLN A 529 -8.10 -6.72 4.86
N SER A 530 -8.52 -7.14 3.68
CA SER A 530 -9.93 -7.21 3.30
C SER A 530 -10.80 -7.99 4.29
N ALA A 531 -12.01 -7.50 4.47
CA ALA A 531 -13.07 -8.14 5.23
C ALA A 531 -13.55 -9.45 4.57
N THR A 532 -14.33 -10.26 5.27
CA THR A 532 -15.08 -11.40 4.72
C THR A 532 -16.55 -11.29 5.11
N TYR A 533 -17.43 -11.75 4.24
CA TYR A 533 -18.86 -11.67 4.43
C TYR A 533 -19.53 -13.05 4.38
N ASP A 534 -20.25 -13.39 5.44
CA ASP A 534 -21.09 -14.58 5.54
C ASP A 534 -22.53 -14.21 5.16
N ASP A 535 -22.91 -14.53 3.93
CA ASP A 535 -24.22 -14.20 3.37
C ASP A 535 -25.37 -14.87 4.12
N ALA A 536 -25.20 -16.12 4.55
CA ALA A 536 -26.24 -16.85 5.26
C ALA A 536 -26.59 -16.25 6.63
N ARG A 537 -25.63 -15.56 7.27
CA ARG A 537 -25.78 -14.90 8.57
C ARG A 537 -25.90 -13.40 8.48
N HIS A 538 -25.62 -12.83 7.32
CA HIS A 538 -25.46 -11.39 7.08
C HIS A 538 -24.42 -10.73 8.00
N LEU A 539 -23.32 -11.45 8.26
CA LEU A 539 -22.22 -10.97 9.10
C LEU A 539 -21.01 -10.57 8.26
N LEU A 540 -20.58 -9.35 8.44
CA LEU A 540 -19.31 -8.84 7.93
C LEU A 540 -18.25 -8.94 9.02
N PHE A 541 -17.12 -9.60 8.75
CA PHE A 541 -15.98 -9.67 9.65
C PHE A 541 -14.89 -8.75 9.15
N LEU A 542 -14.62 -7.68 9.92
CA LEU A 542 -13.82 -6.54 9.50
C LEU A 542 -12.60 -6.35 10.41
N PRO A 543 -11.37 -6.50 9.91
CA PRO A 543 -10.19 -6.03 10.63
C PRO A 543 -10.04 -4.51 10.51
N VAL A 544 -9.72 -3.84 11.62
CA VAL A 544 -9.44 -2.40 11.67
C VAL A 544 -8.20 -2.09 12.50
N HIS A 545 -7.55 -0.99 12.17
CA HIS A 545 -6.33 -0.50 12.80
C HIS A 545 -6.62 0.76 13.62
N GLN A 546 -6.31 0.72 14.90
CA GLN A 546 -6.51 1.83 15.83
C GLN A 546 -5.24 2.69 15.90
N LEU A 547 -4.97 3.43 14.82
CA LEU A 547 -3.80 4.29 14.65
C LEU A 547 -4.23 5.72 14.33
N CYS A 548 -3.46 6.70 14.81
CA CYS A 548 -3.60 8.11 14.48
C CYS A 548 -2.38 8.60 13.70
N SER A 549 -2.49 9.77 13.08
CA SER A 549 -1.37 10.47 12.46
C SER A 549 -1.44 11.96 12.75
N ASP A 550 -0.27 12.56 13.05
CA ASP A 550 -0.09 13.99 12.92
C ASP A 550 0.35 14.30 11.50
N MET A 551 -0.30 15.29 10.89
CA MET A 551 -0.10 15.71 9.51
C MET A 551 0.35 17.17 9.47
N THR A 552 1.36 17.46 8.65
CA THR A 552 1.79 18.84 8.40
C THR A 552 1.93 19.05 6.89
N PRO A 553 0.96 19.73 6.23
CA PRO A 553 1.04 20.01 4.80
C PRO A 553 2.31 20.79 4.44
N ARG A 554 2.93 20.48 3.31
CA ARG A 554 4.13 21.15 2.81
C ARG A 554 4.05 21.45 1.32
N GLU A 555 4.83 22.43 0.87
CA GLU A 555 5.00 22.66 -0.57
C GLU A 555 5.71 21.48 -1.22
N VAL A 556 5.30 21.14 -2.44
CA VAL A 556 5.89 20.08 -3.24
C VAL A 556 6.10 20.53 -4.68
N ASN A 557 7.15 20.02 -5.29
CA ASN A 557 7.36 20.13 -6.72
C ASN A 557 6.66 18.95 -7.41
N LEU A 558 5.61 19.25 -8.18
CA LEU A 558 4.89 18.24 -8.94
C LEU A 558 5.63 17.92 -10.23
N GLY A 559 5.84 16.65 -10.47
CA GLY A 559 6.40 16.10 -11.69
C GLY A 559 6.33 14.58 -11.64
N PRO A 560 6.39 13.88 -12.78
CA PRO A 560 6.36 12.43 -12.80
C PRO A 560 7.41 11.82 -11.86
N GLY A 561 6.96 10.96 -10.95
CA GLY A 561 7.82 10.30 -9.96
C GLY A 561 8.17 11.15 -8.72
N GLY A 562 7.54 12.31 -8.50
CA GLY A 562 7.84 13.19 -7.36
C GLY A 562 6.59 13.77 -6.68
N GLY A 563 6.71 14.11 -5.41
CA GLY A 563 5.76 14.96 -4.69
C GLY A 563 4.44 14.34 -4.22
N GLY A 564 4.26 13.02 -4.30
CA GLY A 564 2.99 12.36 -4.06
C GLY A 564 2.34 12.63 -2.69
N TYR A 565 3.10 12.75 -1.62
CA TYR A 565 2.52 12.89 -0.27
C TYR A 565 2.05 14.31 0.07
N GLY A 566 2.87 15.29 -0.14
CA GLY A 566 2.54 16.69 0.17
C GLY A 566 2.37 17.00 1.65
N ALA A 567 2.80 16.11 2.54
CA ALA A 567 2.75 16.32 3.98
C ALA A 567 3.89 15.56 4.68
N ASP A 568 4.33 16.09 5.82
CA ASP A 568 5.09 15.34 6.80
C ASP A 568 4.11 14.62 7.73
N VAL A 569 4.41 13.37 8.06
CA VAL A 569 3.48 12.48 8.78
C VAL A 569 4.19 11.79 9.94
N ALA A 570 3.54 11.74 11.10
CA ALA A 570 3.94 10.92 12.23
C ALA A 570 2.77 10.01 12.64
N THR A 571 2.97 8.69 12.58
CA THR A 571 1.93 7.70 12.91
C THR A 571 2.21 7.07 14.28
N TYR A 572 1.15 6.87 15.07
CA TYR A 572 1.23 6.31 16.42
C TYR A 572 -0.08 5.60 16.81
N PRO A 573 -0.07 4.71 17.84
CA PRO A 573 -1.28 4.08 18.36
C PRO A 573 -2.30 5.11 18.85
N MET A 574 -3.58 4.85 18.61
CA MET A 574 -4.69 5.74 18.98
C MET A 574 -4.71 5.98 20.50
N PRO A 575 -4.77 7.25 20.96
CA PRO A 575 -4.92 7.58 22.38
C PRO A 575 -6.12 6.92 23.03
N GLY A 576 -5.95 6.38 24.25
CA GLY A 576 -6.98 5.60 24.94
C GLY A 576 -7.10 4.15 24.49
N LYS A 577 -6.29 3.74 23.50
CA LYS A 577 -6.17 2.36 23.00
C LYS A 577 -4.74 1.83 23.13
N GLU A 578 -3.96 2.43 23.99
CA GLU A 578 -2.55 2.09 24.19
C GLU A 578 -2.37 0.60 24.40
N GLY A 579 -1.58 -0.03 23.55
CA GLY A 579 -1.36 -1.47 23.53
C GLY A 579 -2.43 -2.28 22.80
N LEU A 580 -3.48 -1.68 22.24
CA LEU A 580 -4.55 -2.37 21.51
C LEU A 580 -4.74 -1.75 20.12
N ALA A 581 -3.76 -1.96 19.23
CA ALA A 581 -3.75 -1.35 17.91
C ALA A 581 -4.58 -2.11 16.86
N GLY A 582 -4.75 -3.42 17.02
CA GLY A 582 -5.56 -4.25 16.13
C GLY A 582 -6.94 -4.53 16.70
N ALA A 583 -7.98 -4.37 15.89
CA ALA A 583 -9.33 -4.81 16.25
C ALA A 583 -9.95 -5.65 15.13
N LEU A 584 -10.86 -6.57 15.51
CA LEU A 584 -11.63 -7.41 14.61
C LEU A 584 -13.09 -7.36 15.04
N LEU A 585 -13.95 -6.95 14.12
CA LEU A 585 -15.37 -6.76 14.35
C LEU A 585 -16.20 -7.78 13.58
N ALA A 586 -17.28 -8.27 14.18
CA ALA A 586 -18.39 -8.86 13.44
C ALA A 586 -19.57 -7.89 13.45
N ILE A 587 -20.05 -7.54 12.27
CA ILE A 587 -21.08 -6.54 12.06
C ILE A 587 -22.28 -7.21 11.39
N ASP A 588 -23.47 -7.09 11.98
CA ASP A 588 -24.73 -7.44 11.31
C ASP A 588 -25.08 -6.31 10.33
N VAL A 589 -24.92 -6.57 9.03
CA VAL A 589 -25.11 -5.55 8.00
C VAL A 589 -26.58 -5.22 7.69
N ARG A 590 -27.53 -5.95 8.28
CA ARG A 590 -28.97 -5.60 8.22
C ARG A 590 -29.28 -4.45 9.17
N THR A 591 -28.74 -4.55 10.40
CA THR A 591 -28.97 -3.55 11.46
C THR A 591 -27.87 -2.51 11.56
N MET A 592 -26.75 -2.71 10.86
CA MET A 592 -25.51 -1.91 10.97
C MET A 592 -25.02 -1.81 12.43
N GLU A 593 -25.03 -2.94 13.14
CA GLU A 593 -24.62 -3.04 14.55
C GLU A 593 -23.46 -4.03 14.73
N VAL A 594 -22.52 -3.68 15.60
CA VAL A 594 -21.43 -4.56 16.00
C VAL A 594 -21.96 -5.66 16.92
N ARG A 595 -21.86 -6.91 16.50
CA ARG A 595 -22.27 -8.10 17.28
C ARG A 595 -21.24 -8.47 18.33
N TRP A 596 -19.97 -8.44 17.96
CA TRP A 596 -18.83 -8.62 18.84
C TRP A 596 -17.60 -7.89 18.29
N LYS A 597 -16.69 -7.55 19.18
CA LYS A 597 -15.41 -6.91 18.89
C LYS A 597 -14.30 -7.55 19.71
N ILE A 598 -13.18 -7.83 19.07
CA ILE A 598 -11.93 -8.28 19.69
C ILE A 598 -10.89 -7.21 19.48
N GLU A 599 -10.14 -6.88 20.53
CA GLU A 599 -9.02 -5.96 20.45
C GLU A 599 -7.75 -6.65 20.94
N GLN A 600 -6.62 -6.39 20.27
CA GLN A 600 -5.31 -6.98 20.60
C GLN A 600 -4.18 -6.01 20.33
N PRO A 601 -2.98 -6.22 20.91
CA PRO A 601 -1.82 -5.35 20.65
C PRO A 601 -1.37 -5.36 19.18
N ALA A 602 -1.31 -6.55 18.56
CA ALA A 602 -0.84 -6.69 17.19
C ALA A 602 -1.91 -6.30 16.18
N LEU A 603 -1.53 -5.63 15.10
CA LEU A 603 -2.39 -5.40 13.95
C LEU A 603 -2.79 -6.73 13.31
N PHE A 604 -4.05 -6.90 12.93
CA PHE A 604 -4.45 -7.92 11.97
C PHE A 604 -3.95 -7.50 10.59
N LEU A 605 -3.04 -8.26 9.98
CA LEU A 605 -2.36 -7.88 8.74
C LEU A 605 -2.75 -8.69 7.51
N SER A 606 -3.36 -9.85 7.67
CA SER A 606 -3.90 -10.63 6.56
C SER A 606 -5.33 -10.22 6.23
N GLY A 607 -5.80 -10.57 5.03
CA GLY A 607 -7.24 -10.60 4.78
C GLY A 607 -7.94 -11.60 5.71
N ALA A 608 -9.25 -11.47 5.85
CA ALA A 608 -10.10 -12.39 6.60
C ALA A 608 -10.74 -13.44 5.68
N LEU A 609 -10.96 -14.65 6.19
CA LEU A 609 -11.60 -15.78 5.52
C LEU A 609 -12.64 -16.39 6.47
N SER A 610 -13.90 -16.43 6.07
CA SER A 610 -14.96 -17.16 6.79
C SER A 610 -15.36 -18.45 6.09
N THR A 611 -15.89 -19.41 6.85
CA THR A 611 -16.34 -20.71 6.31
C THR A 611 -17.67 -21.14 6.89
N ASP A 612 -18.41 -21.98 6.16
CA ASP A 612 -19.64 -22.64 6.67
C ASP A 612 -19.37 -23.59 7.85
N GLY A 613 -18.10 -23.95 8.09
CA GLY A 613 -17.66 -24.63 9.32
C GLY A 613 -17.78 -23.78 10.58
N GLY A 614 -18.23 -22.52 10.47
CA GLY A 614 -18.41 -21.58 11.57
C GLY A 614 -17.12 -20.94 12.05
N LEU A 615 -16.13 -20.87 11.19
CA LEU A 615 -14.78 -20.38 11.51
C LEU A 615 -14.44 -19.10 10.73
N LEU A 616 -13.71 -18.22 11.40
CA LEU A 616 -13.08 -17.04 10.85
C LEU A 616 -11.57 -17.15 10.99
N PHE A 617 -10.83 -17.24 9.88
CA PHE A 617 -9.38 -17.29 9.85
C PHE A 617 -8.78 -15.94 9.53
N ILE A 618 -7.78 -15.52 10.32
CA ILE A 618 -7.04 -14.27 10.11
C ILE A 618 -5.67 -14.35 10.77
N GLY A 619 -4.70 -13.62 10.24
CA GLY A 619 -3.35 -13.54 10.79
C GLY A 619 -2.93 -12.12 11.16
N ASP A 620 -1.88 -12.02 11.98
CA ASP A 620 -1.46 -10.75 12.57
C ASP A 620 0.04 -10.46 12.47
N LEU A 621 0.41 -9.27 12.94
CA LEU A 621 1.79 -8.78 12.99
C LEU A 621 2.68 -9.61 13.93
N ASP A 622 2.13 -10.17 15.03
CA ASP A 622 2.88 -11.04 15.96
C ASP A 622 3.06 -12.46 15.41
N ARG A 623 2.86 -12.65 14.12
CA ARG A 623 3.03 -13.95 13.43
C ARG A 623 2.03 -15.01 13.87
N GLN A 624 0.90 -14.62 14.49
CA GLN A 624 -0.16 -15.56 14.81
C GLN A 624 -1.08 -15.72 13.60
N PHE A 625 -1.39 -16.95 13.22
CA PHE A 625 -2.50 -17.29 12.36
C PHE A 625 -3.55 -17.97 13.22
N GLN A 626 -4.78 -17.44 13.20
CA GLN A 626 -5.80 -17.70 14.22
C GLN A 626 -7.11 -18.11 13.58
N ALA A 627 -7.88 -18.95 14.29
CA ALA A 627 -9.25 -19.26 13.95
C ALA A 627 -10.17 -18.85 15.10
N PHE A 628 -11.21 -18.08 14.77
CA PHE A 628 -12.23 -17.60 15.70
C PHE A 628 -13.58 -18.25 15.36
N ASP A 629 -14.43 -18.40 16.37
CA ASP A 629 -15.85 -18.73 16.23
C ASP A 629 -16.58 -17.51 15.62
N THR A 630 -17.26 -17.69 14.50
CA THR A 630 -17.96 -16.60 13.80
C THR A 630 -19.11 -15.99 14.60
N GLU A 631 -19.72 -16.72 15.53
CA GLU A 631 -20.86 -16.24 16.32
C GLU A 631 -20.45 -15.48 17.58
N THR A 632 -19.35 -15.93 18.23
CA THR A 632 -18.96 -15.43 19.54
C THR A 632 -17.69 -14.60 19.54
N GLY A 633 -16.83 -14.72 18.51
CA GLY A 633 -15.50 -14.15 18.49
C GLY A 633 -14.50 -14.89 19.38
N GLU A 634 -14.85 -16.04 19.96
CA GLU A 634 -13.91 -16.85 20.75
C GLU A 634 -12.81 -17.40 19.87
N ARG A 635 -11.53 -17.24 20.29
CA ARG A 635 -10.40 -17.84 19.61
C ARG A 635 -10.29 -19.33 19.90
N LEU A 636 -10.58 -20.16 18.89
CA LEU A 636 -10.61 -21.62 19.01
C LEU A 636 -9.26 -22.29 18.72
N TRP A 637 -8.42 -21.63 17.92
CA TRP A 637 -7.12 -22.16 17.52
C TRP A 637 -6.15 -21.05 17.10
N SER A 638 -4.86 -21.30 17.27
CA SER A 638 -3.80 -20.45 16.74
C SER A 638 -2.50 -21.23 16.52
N THR A 639 -1.70 -20.76 15.55
CA THR A 639 -0.34 -21.23 15.33
C THR A 639 0.57 -20.05 15.04
N ARG A 640 1.87 -20.19 15.35
CA ARG A 640 2.86 -19.16 15.09
C ARG A 640 3.57 -19.44 13.76
N LEU A 641 3.54 -18.46 12.86
CA LEU A 641 4.22 -18.50 11.58
C LEU A 641 5.68 -18.02 11.68
N PRO A 642 6.53 -18.33 10.69
CA PRO A 642 7.92 -17.83 10.66
C PRO A 642 8.00 -16.31 10.42
N ALA A 643 6.99 -15.71 9.75
CA ALA A 643 6.86 -14.28 9.47
C ALA A 643 5.41 -13.82 9.72
N PRO A 644 5.14 -12.50 9.84
CA PRO A 644 3.78 -11.98 9.89
C PRO A 644 2.93 -12.47 8.72
N ALA A 645 1.68 -12.84 9.01
CA ALA A 645 0.69 -13.15 7.98
C ALA A 645 0.31 -11.85 7.26
N HIS A 646 0.53 -11.77 5.95
CA HIS A 646 0.39 -10.51 5.22
C HIS A 646 -0.44 -10.64 3.94
N GLY A 647 -0.61 -11.87 3.43
CA GLY A 647 -1.47 -12.17 2.28
C GLY A 647 -2.90 -12.53 2.68
N TYR A 648 -3.63 -13.05 1.73
CA TYR A 648 -5.04 -13.41 1.90
C TYR A 648 -5.16 -14.91 2.15
N PRO A 649 -5.73 -15.34 3.28
CA PRO A 649 -5.97 -16.76 3.51
C PRO A 649 -7.05 -17.26 2.57
N ILE A 650 -6.88 -18.50 2.13
CA ILE A 650 -7.85 -19.25 1.33
C ILE A 650 -8.09 -20.62 1.94
N THR A 651 -9.22 -21.24 1.59
CA THR A 651 -9.46 -22.66 1.88
C THR A 651 -9.95 -23.36 0.63
N TYR A 652 -9.49 -24.59 0.46
CA TYR A 652 -9.72 -25.40 -0.75
C TYR A 652 -9.70 -26.88 -0.39
N GLU A 653 -10.12 -27.73 -1.32
CA GLU A 653 -10.01 -29.19 -1.19
C GLU A 653 -9.00 -29.71 -2.21
N ALA A 654 -8.12 -30.59 -1.77
CA ALA A 654 -7.21 -31.34 -2.62
C ALA A 654 -7.07 -32.76 -2.07
N GLU A 655 -7.05 -33.78 -2.95
CA GLU A 655 -7.00 -35.21 -2.58
C GLU A 655 -8.05 -35.62 -1.54
N GLY A 656 -9.26 -35.01 -1.59
CA GLY A 656 -10.36 -35.31 -0.67
C GLY A 656 -10.13 -34.81 0.76
N LYS A 657 -9.32 -33.77 0.96
CA LYS A 657 -9.06 -33.10 2.26
C LYS A 657 -9.18 -31.60 2.10
N GLN A 658 -9.77 -30.97 3.09
CA GLN A 658 -9.78 -29.51 3.19
C GLN A 658 -8.46 -28.98 3.74
N PHE A 659 -7.93 -27.95 3.10
CA PHE A 659 -6.74 -27.20 3.51
C PHE A 659 -7.08 -25.73 3.74
N VAL A 660 -6.27 -25.06 4.57
CA VAL A 660 -6.24 -23.62 4.72
C VAL A 660 -4.81 -23.17 4.42
N ALA A 661 -4.64 -22.25 3.46
CA ALA A 661 -3.35 -21.67 3.10
C ALA A 661 -3.27 -20.19 3.48
N ILE A 662 -2.09 -19.74 3.92
CA ILE A 662 -1.84 -18.35 4.29
C ILE A 662 -0.45 -17.92 3.81
N PRO A 663 -0.33 -16.93 2.92
CA PRO A 663 0.94 -16.30 2.58
C PRO A 663 1.46 -15.41 3.72
N ALA A 664 2.75 -15.50 4.02
CA ALA A 664 3.42 -14.74 5.07
C ALA A 664 4.66 -14.03 4.54
N GLY A 665 5.01 -12.89 5.15
CA GLY A 665 6.16 -12.08 4.77
C GLY A 665 5.81 -10.59 4.60
N ILE A 666 6.41 -9.71 5.40
CA ILE A 666 5.95 -8.32 5.56
C ILE A 666 6.60 -7.31 4.59
N GLY A 667 7.73 -7.66 3.96
CA GLY A 667 8.39 -6.78 2.99
C GLY A 667 8.71 -5.38 3.51
N VAL A 668 8.39 -4.37 2.72
CA VAL A 668 8.68 -2.94 3.02
C VAL A 668 7.99 -2.43 4.29
N PHE A 669 6.86 -3.00 4.69
CA PHE A 669 6.18 -2.65 5.94
C PHE A 669 6.97 -3.01 7.20
N ARG A 670 8.02 -3.81 7.07
CA ARG A 670 8.94 -4.18 8.14
C ARG A 670 9.48 -2.95 8.88
N ALA A 671 9.94 -1.94 8.15
CA ALA A 671 10.51 -0.74 8.75
C ALA A 671 9.47 0.05 9.56
N LEU A 672 8.28 0.26 8.99
CA LEU A 672 7.19 0.97 9.66
C LEU A 672 6.73 0.25 10.93
N THR A 673 6.48 -1.06 10.84
CA THR A 673 5.98 -1.83 11.98
C THR A 673 7.01 -1.96 13.10
N ALA A 674 8.30 -2.00 12.78
CA ALA A 674 9.37 -1.99 13.78
C ALA A 674 9.45 -0.64 14.53
N VAL A 675 9.10 0.47 13.88
CA VAL A 675 9.07 1.79 14.53
C VAL A 675 7.83 1.96 15.41
N ILE A 676 6.65 1.57 14.91
CA ILE A 676 5.38 1.77 15.64
C ILE A 676 5.20 0.69 16.73
N PHE A 677 5.67 -0.54 16.49
CA PHE A 677 5.43 -1.70 17.34
C PHE A 677 6.73 -2.46 17.67
N PRO A 678 7.75 -1.81 18.26
CA PRO A 678 9.04 -2.44 18.51
C PRO A 678 8.98 -3.64 19.47
N ASP A 679 7.96 -3.68 20.35
CA ASP A 679 7.78 -4.76 21.33
C ASP A 679 6.99 -5.96 20.76
N ILE A 680 6.34 -5.81 19.59
CA ILE A 680 5.50 -6.87 19.00
C ILE A 680 6.28 -7.63 17.94
N TYR A 681 6.92 -6.92 17.02
CA TYR A 681 7.65 -7.52 15.92
C TYR A 681 9.03 -6.87 15.76
N GLN A 682 10.06 -7.68 16.02
CA GLN A 682 11.42 -7.36 15.64
C GLN A 682 11.79 -8.24 14.45
N PRO A 683 12.09 -7.65 13.28
CA PRO A 683 12.53 -8.45 12.15
C PRO A 683 13.82 -9.18 12.51
N PRO A 684 14.04 -10.42 12.04
CA PRO A 684 15.35 -11.03 12.13
C PRO A 684 16.39 -10.14 11.41
N ASP A 685 17.58 -10.12 11.94
CA ASP A 685 18.74 -9.37 11.41
C ASP A 685 19.09 -9.79 9.98
#